data_ea66960b1275ff7ab0ddeaaf5c23f0d2
#
_entry.id   ea66960b1275ff7ab0ddeaaf5c23f0d2
#
_cell.length_a   1.000
_cell.length_b   1.000
_cell.length_c   1.000
_cell.angle_alpha   90.00
_cell.angle_beta   90.00
_cell.angle_gamma   90.00
#
_symmetry.space_group_name_H-M   'P 1'
#
loop_
_entity.id
_entity.type
_entity.pdbx_description
1 polymer ?
#
loop_
_entity_poly.entity_id
_entity_poly.type
_entity_poly.pdbx_seq_one_letter_code
_entity_poly.pdbx_strand_id
1 'polypeptide(L)'
;ENWKLQPLKYNNPDLIVDLGVGLWAWPLPMDYDGDGDLDLIVSCPDKPSNGLYFFENPTQDSSVKMPVFRPGVHIAKTGHNIQISYVKGEARILRENREYIDFRTNQFSRLDKVYPTSKIHQGNGRTRANMWRYIDWEQDGDQDLIVGIGDWSDYEWDHAYDAQGRWQNGPLHGWVYLIKNEGGKYTKNPVKIEAGGAPIDVYGWPSPNFADFDGDGDLDLLCGEFLDRFTYFQNIGSATNPEYGAGLKLVGADGQALAMHLQMITPTALDWDKDGDFDLIVGDEDGRVALVENVSPEGASLPVFKQPVYFQQEADELKFGALATPFAHDWDKDGDEDILCGNTAGNIAIFTNLDGKGTKWSAPELLKADNKVFRIMAGANGSIQGPAEAKWGYTTLSVADWNDDGHDDILVNSIWPKLQLLRNTGSGLTQEPLSFWSKEAPPAFYWWQNLAENLQTQWRTTPLATDFDGDGKLDLVILDQEGFLTCQSRARKETRLFLDEDLQPVRLNAITAGGSGRVKLAVVDWDRDGRLDILTNSQNTTWWRNCEDAGDGKVILKKIGNLAKRNVSGHTSSPTVCDFDRNGKPDLIIGSENGRLYFIKHEDCVSYPPSTLKPRKPKEVTPPRFSGLISEEFIFQNAPHKECHASTLAQTSRGLVAAWFGGTKEKNPDVGIWSSYHDGKRWSSPRQWADGLQHKNLRYPCWNPVLYQPEANQPLMLFFKVGPNPREWWGELMLSYDRGRSFQPAQRLPEEIDGPVRSKPIRLKDGTLLCPSSTEHDDEWRFHFEKLNDGKWSRFEPQQQLFQVIQPTLLTHPGQRIQALYRSKHGAIITNESKNGGESWSPLKKLGLPNNNSGIEALTLANGRHLLLYNHLGGQGNNGWGKRHAIHLAVSDDGIVWKALAVIEKAKEGEFSYPAMIQTKDGLVHMTYTWNRKRVKHVIINPENLQPGMVLNEEAWPE
;
A
#
# COMPACT_ATOMS: atom_id res chain seq x y z
N GLU A 1 17.93 -13.18 33.91
CA GLU A 1 16.64 -13.86 33.81
C GLU A 1 16.34 -14.15 32.34
N ASN A 2 16.19 -15.43 32.03
CA ASN A 2 15.88 -15.86 30.65
C ASN A 2 14.38 -15.63 30.39
N TRP A 3 14.02 -14.44 29.96
CA TRP A 3 12.69 -14.19 29.46
C TRP A 3 12.45 -15.03 28.18
N LYS A 4 11.54 -15.96 28.23
CA LYS A 4 11.15 -16.80 27.10
C LYS A 4 9.84 -16.30 26.51
N LEU A 5 9.70 -16.33 25.18
CA LEU A 5 8.41 -16.20 24.54
C LEU A 5 7.49 -17.30 25.06
N GLN A 6 6.28 -16.92 25.47
CA GLN A 6 5.30 -17.87 25.96
C GLN A 6 4.16 -17.97 24.94
N PRO A 7 4.10 -19.05 24.17
CA PRO A 7 2.95 -19.31 23.32
C PRO A 7 1.73 -19.62 24.19
N LEU A 8 0.56 -19.22 23.75
CA LEU A 8 -0.69 -19.70 24.30
C LEU A 8 -0.79 -21.20 24.08
N LYS A 9 -1.28 -21.93 25.09
CA LYS A 9 -1.46 -23.37 25.03
C LYS A 9 -2.93 -23.73 25.12
N TYR A 10 -3.32 -24.79 24.42
CA TYR A 10 -4.69 -25.30 24.47
C TYR A 10 -5.10 -25.73 25.89
N ASN A 11 -4.21 -26.35 26.62
CA ASN A 11 -4.47 -26.92 27.95
C ASN A 11 -5.80 -27.66 28.01
N ASN A 12 -6.17 -28.32 26.93
CA ASN A 12 -7.41 -29.04 26.71
C ASN A 12 -7.07 -30.52 26.49
N PRO A 13 -7.13 -31.33 27.52
CA PRO A 13 -6.82 -32.77 27.44
C PRO A 13 -7.62 -33.46 26.33
N ASP A 14 -7.01 -34.43 25.68
CA ASP A 14 -7.60 -35.23 24.60
C ASP A 14 -7.98 -34.44 23.31
N LEU A 15 -7.67 -33.18 23.27
CA LEU A 15 -7.86 -32.37 22.04
C LEU A 15 -6.82 -32.78 20.99
N ILE A 16 -7.30 -32.99 19.77
CA ILE A 16 -6.49 -33.31 18.60
C ILE A 16 -6.60 -32.17 17.62
N VAL A 17 -5.48 -31.73 17.05
CA VAL A 17 -5.37 -30.64 16.06
C VAL A 17 -4.47 -31.07 14.91
N ASP A 18 -4.45 -30.31 13.83
CA ASP A 18 -3.51 -30.54 12.73
C ASP A 18 -2.06 -30.49 13.23
N LEU A 19 -1.26 -31.47 12.82
CA LEU A 19 0.18 -31.45 13.07
C LEU A 19 0.81 -30.23 12.41
N GLY A 20 1.59 -29.49 13.16
CA GLY A 20 2.20 -28.29 12.61
C GLY A 20 3.47 -27.85 13.32
N VAL A 21 4.42 -27.41 12.50
CA VAL A 21 5.63 -26.71 12.97
C VAL A 21 5.43 -25.19 12.92
N GLY A 22 6.36 -24.42 12.49
CA GLY A 22 6.18 -23.00 12.21
C GLY A 22 5.93 -22.75 10.74
N LEU A 23 6.38 -21.62 10.25
CA LEU A 23 6.35 -21.31 8.85
C LEU A 23 7.26 -22.28 8.10
N TRP A 24 6.61 -23.03 7.21
CA TRP A 24 7.16 -23.91 6.22
C TRP A 24 7.71 -25.26 6.74
N ALA A 25 6.96 -26.34 6.52
CA ALA A 25 7.33 -27.70 6.89
C ALA A 25 8.19 -28.39 5.82
N TRP A 26 9.30 -28.99 6.27
CA TRP A 26 10.16 -29.88 5.47
C TRP A 26 10.19 -31.24 6.12
N PRO A 27 9.34 -32.17 5.74
CA PRO A 27 9.22 -33.48 6.40
C PRO A 27 10.40 -34.39 6.08
N LEU A 28 10.87 -35.10 7.09
CA LEU A 28 11.90 -36.10 7.03
C LEU A 28 11.36 -37.34 7.74
N PRO A 29 10.47 -38.12 7.11
CA PRO A 29 9.83 -39.29 7.71
C PRO A 29 10.86 -40.40 7.92
N MET A 30 10.92 -40.99 9.12
CA MET A 30 11.80 -42.08 9.50
C MET A 30 11.42 -42.68 10.87
N ASP A 31 11.78 -43.93 11.11
CA ASP A 31 11.85 -44.47 12.47
C ASP A 31 13.02 -43.80 13.21
N TYR A 32 12.74 -42.68 13.90
CA TYR A 32 13.80 -41.87 14.53
C TYR A 32 14.29 -42.47 15.87
N ASP A 33 13.39 -42.96 16.70
CA ASP A 33 13.72 -43.47 18.01
C ASP A 33 14.04 -44.97 18.04
N GLY A 34 13.80 -45.70 16.96
CA GLY A 34 14.17 -47.09 16.76
C GLY A 34 13.17 -48.08 17.31
N ASP A 35 11.91 -47.71 17.48
CA ASP A 35 10.88 -48.56 18.01
C ASP A 35 10.11 -49.39 16.94
N GLY A 36 10.36 -49.09 15.64
CA GLY A 36 9.92 -49.89 14.48
C GLY A 36 8.73 -49.28 13.73
N ASP A 37 8.12 -48.22 14.18
CA ASP A 37 7.15 -47.45 13.41
C ASP A 37 7.80 -46.20 12.75
N LEU A 38 7.05 -45.51 11.93
CA LEU A 38 7.54 -44.30 11.27
C LEU A 38 7.09 -43.04 12.02
N ASP A 39 8.09 -42.25 12.40
CA ASP A 39 7.95 -40.94 12.99
C ASP A 39 8.06 -39.85 11.93
N LEU A 40 7.86 -38.60 12.37
CA LEU A 40 8.16 -37.44 11.58
C LEU A 40 9.19 -36.53 12.28
N ILE A 41 10.36 -36.37 11.64
CA ILE A 41 11.17 -35.18 11.89
C ILE A 41 10.73 -34.11 10.91
N VAL A 42 10.38 -32.90 11.37
CA VAL A 42 9.97 -31.81 10.50
C VAL A 42 10.88 -30.63 10.73
N SER A 43 11.52 -30.16 9.66
CA SER A 43 12.32 -28.95 9.67
C SER A 43 11.43 -27.73 9.47
N CYS A 44 11.61 -26.72 10.32
CA CYS A 44 10.99 -25.41 10.23
C CYS A 44 12.11 -24.35 10.13
N PRO A 45 12.38 -23.76 8.96
CA PRO A 45 13.53 -22.89 8.80
C PRO A 45 13.32 -21.47 9.34
N ASP A 46 12.10 -21.02 9.54
CA ASP A 46 11.79 -19.63 9.84
C ASP A 46 11.60 -19.32 11.33
N LYS A 47 11.90 -18.08 11.69
CA LYS A 47 11.80 -17.57 13.07
C LYS A 47 10.33 -17.35 13.46
N PRO A 48 10.01 -17.26 14.75
CA PRO A 48 10.94 -17.39 15.90
C PRO A 48 11.20 -18.82 16.34
N SER A 49 10.50 -19.79 15.78
CA SER A 49 10.53 -21.19 16.21
C SER A 49 11.34 -22.09 15.27
N ASN A 50 12.35 -21.53 14.60
CA ASN A 50 13.15 -22.30 13.66
C ASN A 50 13.90 -23.45 14.35
N GLY A 51 13.79 -24.66 13.77
CA GLY A 51 14.40 -25.87 14.30
C GLY A 51 13.97 -27.14 13.58
N LEU A 52 14.50 -28.24 14.07
CA LEU A 52 14.04 -29.59 13.77
C LEU A 52 13.14 -30.05 14.91
N TYR A 53 11.95 -30.51 14.56
CA TYR A 53 10.96 -30.96 15.50
C TYR A 53 10.70 -32.45 15.31
N PHE A 54 10.76 -33.22 16.41
CA PHE A 54 10.43 -34.62 16.46
C PHE A 54 8.97 -34.80 16.89
N PHE A 55 8.19 -35.45 16.05
CA PHE A 55 6.83 -35.89 16.31
C PHE A 55 6.83 -37.39 16.41
N GLU A 56 6.71 -37.90 17.65
CA GLU A 56 6.67 -39.33 17.96
C GLU A 56 5.34 -39.94 17.53
N ASN A 57 5.41 -41.05 16.83
CA ASN A 57 4.24 -41.89 16.56
C ASN A 57 4.07 -42.82 17.75
N PRO A 58 3.02 -42.70 18.56
CA PRO A 58 2.89 -43.51 19.77
C PRO A 58 2.29 -44.92 19.54
N THR A 59 2.00 -45.26 18.28
CA THR A 59 1.19 -46.47 18.00
C THR A 59 1.98 -47.77 18.11
N GLN A 60 3.29 -47.73 17.84
CA GLN A 60 4.15 -48.93 17.71
C GLN A 60 3.60 -49.95 16.70
N ASP A 61 2.82 -49.44 15.74
CA ASP A 61 2.17 -50.21 14.69
C ASP A 61 2.31 -49.52 13.33
N SER A 62 3.24 -50.04 12.56
CA SER A 62 3.57 -49.47 11.24
C SER A 62 2.47 -49.60 10.19
N SER A 63 1.35 -50.32 10.48
CA SER A 63 0.21 -50.40 9.57
C SER A 63 -0.81 -49.30 9.76
N VAL A 64 -0.62 -48.44 10.78
CA VAL A 64 -1.50 -47.29 11.04
C VAL A 64 -1.12 -46.18 10.12
N LYS A 65 -1.91 -45.95 9.04
CA LYS A 65 -1.65 -44.94 8.03
C LYS A 65 -1.70 -43.50 8.55
N MET A 66 -2.61 -43.19 9.46
CA MET A 66 -2.84 -41.88 10.03
C MET A 66 -2.75 -41.88 11.56
N PRO A 67 -1.52 -42.02 12.13
CA PRO A 67 -1.35 -41.94 13.58
C PRO A 67 -1.63 -40.51 14.07
N VAL A 68 -2.07 -40.40 15.33
CA VAL A 68 -2.10 -39.11 16.03
C VAL A 68 -0.76 -38.98 16.76
N PHE A 69 0.04 -38.06 16.28
CA PHE A 69 1.39 -37.86 16.83
C PHE A 69 1.39 -37.18 18.19
N ARG A 70 2.46 -37.39 18.97
CA ARG A 70 2.76 -36.55 20.13
C ARG A 70 3.09 -35.12 19.68
N PRO A 71 2.94 -34.10 20.56
CA PRO A 71 3.33 -32.75 20.26
C PRO A 71 4.81 -32.64 19.87
N GLY A 72 5.14 -31.86 18.86
CA GLY A 72 6.49 -31.73 18.33
C GLY A 72 7.51 -31.23 19.35
N VAL A 73 8.58 -31.98 19.54
CA VAL A 73 9.69 -31.61 20.43
C VAL A 73 10.86 -31.05 19.64
N HIS A 74 11.30 -29.84 19.98
CA HIS A 74 12.46 -29.22 19.35
C HIS A 74 13.75 -29.95 19.71
N ILE A 75 14.40 -30.57 18.73
CA ILE A 75 15.58 -31.44 18.96
C ILE A 75 16.90 -30.81 18.47
N ALA A 76 16.88 -29.93 17.47
CA ALA A 76 18.09 -29.33 16.92
C ALA A 76 17.81 -28.03 16.15
N LYS A 77 18.87 -27.31 15.84
CA LYS A 77 18.81 -26.19 14.89
C LYS A 77 18.63 -26.72 13.47
N THR A 78 17.97 -25.97 12.66
CA THR A 78 17.66 -26.32 11.28
C THR A 78 18.39 -25.46 10.25
N GLY A 79 18.11 -25.74 8.97
CA GLY A 79 18.45 -24.94 7.80
C GLY A 79 17.45 -25.17 6.68
N HIS A 80 17.45 -24.29 5.72
CA HIS A 80 16.69 -24.43 4.49
C HIS A 80 17.19 -25.59 3.64
N ASN A 81 16.35 -26.10 2.74
CA ASN A 81 16.70 -27.07 1.71
C ASN A 81 17.14 -28.44 2.24
N ILE A 82 16.72 -28.82 3.46
CA ILE A 82 17.03 -30.12 4.04
C ILE A 82 16.16 -31.20 3.37
N GLN A 83 16.78 -32.34 3.03
CA GLN A 83 16.12 -33.44 2.34
C GLN A 83 16.57 -34.78 2.94
N ILE A 84 15.69 -35.78 2.84
CA ILE A 84 16.01 -37.16 3.23
C ILE A 84 16.07 -38.06 2.00
N SER A 85 16.96 -39.03 2.05
CA SER A 85 17.10 -40.14 1.10
C SER A 85 17.17 -41.43 1.88
N TYR A 86 16.78 -42.53 1.25
CA TYR A 86 16.89 -43.88 1.86
C TYR A 86 17.90 -44.67 1.07
N VAL A 87 19.08 -44.92 1.68
CA VAL A 87 20.19 -45.66 1.08
C VAL A 87 20.26 -47.05 1.74
N LYS A 88 19.89 -48.08 1.02
CA LYS A 88 19.82 -49.48 1.54
C LYS A 88 18.97 -49.58 2.81
N GLY A 89 17.86 -48.87 2.84
CA GLY A 89 16.95 -48.84 4.00
C GLY A 89 17.33 -47.86 5.13
N GLU A 90 18.50 -47.21 5.04
CA GLU A 90 18.95 -46.28 6.05
C GLU A 90 18.69 -44.83 5.63
N ALA A 91 18.13 -44.05 6.55
CA ALA A 91 17.88 -42.63 6.34
C ALA A 91 19.18 -41.80 6.23
N ARG A 92 19.35 -41.05 5.18
CA ARG A 92 20.48 -40.17 4.94
C ARG A 92 19.93 -38.72 4.73
N ILE A 93 20.43 -37.79 5.50
CA ILE A 93 19.89 -36.42 5.50
C ILE A 93 20.91 -35.45 4.93
N LEU A 94 20.54 -34.82 3.81
CA LEU A 94 21.38 -33.87 3.10
C LEU A 94 20.83 -32.45 3.22
N ARG A 95 21.75 -31.55 3.06
CA ARG A 95 21.48 -30.13 2.90
C ARG A 95 22.59 -29.60 2.00
N GLU A 96 22.30 -28.73 1.09
CA GLU A 96 23.25 -28.14 0.13
C GLU A 96 24.70 -28.65 0.19
N ASN A 97 25.08 -29.59 -0.65
CA ASN A 97 26.37 -30.26 -0.76
C ASN A 97 26.97 -30.88 0.55
N ARG A 98 26.16 -31.08 1.58
CA ARG A 98 26.57 -31.61 2.88
C ARG A 98 25.58 -32.65 3.39
N GLU A 99 26.06 -33.53 4.28
CA GLU A 99 25.26 -34.55 4.92
C GLU A 99 25.39 -34.47 6.44
N TYR A 100 24.28 -34.66 7.15
CA TYR A 100 24.27 -34.86 8.60
C TYR A 100 24.72 -36.28 8.95
N ILE A 101 25.88 -36.41 9.59
CA ILE A 101 26.47 -37.69 9.98
C ILE A 101 26.11 -38.00 11.41
N ASP A 102 25.73 -39.28 11.67
CA ASP A 102 25.38 -39.79 13.00
C ASP A 102 24.31 -38.95 13.72
N PHE A 103 23.37 -38.40 12.97
CA PHE A 103 22.42 -37.37 13.44
C PHE A 103 21.56 -37.80 14.61
N ARG A 104 21.22 -39.13 14.73
CA ARG A 104 20.46 -39.69 15.86
C ARG A 104 21.23 -39.54 17.18
N THR A 105 22.53 -39.76 17.18
CA THR A 105 23.37 -39.74 18.39
C THR A 105 23.90 -38.37 18.74
N ASN A 106 24.15 -37.51 17.76
CA ASN A 106 24.76 -36.19 17.98
C ASN A 106 23.79 -35.00 17.80
N GLN A 107 22.48 -35.30 17.68
CA GLN A 107 21.42 -34.29 17.55
C GLN A 107 21.70 -33.28 16.41
N PHE A 108 22.00 -33.81 15.22
CA PHE A 108 22.29 -33.00 14.02
C PHE A 108 23.43 -31.96 14.16
N SER A 109 24.38 -32.23 15.03
CA SER A 109 25.51 -31.29 15.27
C SER A 109 26.68 -31.43 14.28
N ARG A 110 26.79 -32.57 13.58
CA ARG A 110 27.89 -32.83 12.62
C ARG A 110 27.39 -32.82 11.18
N LEU A 111 28.00 -31.96 10.37
CA LEU A 111 27.66 -31.77 8.97
C LEU A 111 28.90 -31.89 8.10
N ASP A 112 29.06 -33.02 7.40
CA ASP A 112 30.22 -33.31 6.56
C ASP A 112 29.93 -32.96 5.09
N LYS A 113 30.96 -32.57 4.37
CA LYS A 113 30.88 -32.18 2.96
C LYS A 113 30.89 -33.41 2.05
N VAL A 114 29.86 -33.57 1.20
CA VAL A 114 29.74 -34.66 0.23
C VAL A 114 30.13 -34.28 -1.18
N TYR A 115 30.04 -33.00 -1.54
CA TYR A 115 30.42 -32.50 -2.85
C TYR A 115 31.16 -31.15 -2.73
N PRO A 116 32.13 -30.84 -3.63
CA PRO A 116 32.78 -29.53 -3.61
C PRO A 116 31.74 -28.39 -3.69
N THR A 117 32.03 -27.27 -3.04
CA THR A 117 31.21 -26.08 -3.19
C THR A 117 31.22 -25.72 -4.66
N SER A 118 30.11 -25.93 -5.34
CA SER A 118 29.93 -25.60 -6.75
C SER A 118 28.79 -24.62 -6.91
N LYS A 119 28.94 -23.72 -7.86
CA LYS A 119 27.84 -22.89 -8.31
C LYS A 119 27.07 -23.69 -9.37
N ILE A 120 26.26 -24.67 -8.95
CA ILE A 120 25.45 -25.47 -9.86
C ILE A 120 24.55 -24.56 -10.68
N HIS A 121 24.09 -23.48 -10.06
CA HIS A 121 23.32 -22.47 -10.73
C HIS A 121 24.05 -21.13 -10.63
N GLN A 122 24.39 -20.56 -11.80
CA GLN A 122 25.06 -19.26 -11.93
C GLN A 122 24.18 -18.22 -12.65
N GLY A 123 22.86 -18.35 -12.61
CA GLY A 123 21.96 -17.30 -13.07
C GLY A 123 22.19 -16.01 -12.29
N ASN A 124 21.41 -14.99 -12.52
CA ASN A 124 21.52 -13.65 -11.90
C ASN A 124 21.43 -13.61 -10.35
N GLY A 125 21.73 -14.73 -9.69
CA GLY A 125 21.92 -14.82 -8.24
C GLY A 125 20.65 -15.00 -7.42
N ARG A 126 19.49 -15.31 -8.02
CA ARG A 126 18.23 -15.51 -7.31
C ARG A 126 17.85 -16.99 -7.18
N THR A 127 18.74 -17.82 -6.65
CA THR A 127 18.45 -19.22 -6.31
C THR A 127 17.77 -19.27 -4.94
N ARG A 128 16.54 -19.80 -4.86
CA ARG A 128 15.77 -19.97 -3.62
C ARG A 128 15.63 -21.41 -3.14
N ALA A 129 15.75 -22.39 -4.05
CA ALA A 129 15.78 -23.81 -3.72
C ALA A 129 17.12 -24.41 -4.15
N ASN A 130 17.68 -25.25 -3.27
CA ASN A 130 18.94 -25.99 -3.51
C ASN A 130 18.87 -27.31 -2.71
N MET A 131 18.11 -28.28 -3.27
CA MET A 131 17.66 -29.52 -2.62
C MET A 131 18.50 -30.69 -3.07
N TRP A 132 19.17 -31.37 -2.17
CA TRP A 132 20.10 -32.44 -2.43
C TRP A 132 19.59 -33.77 -1.90
N ARG A 133 19.64 -34.82 -2.77
CA ARG A 133 19.28 -36.20 -2.41
C ARG A 133 20.30 -37.18 -2.98
N TYR A 134 20.46 -38.34 -2.32
CA TYR A 134 21.09 -39.51 -2.90
C TYR A 134 20.09 -40.29 -3.75
N ILE A 135 20.61 -40.90 -4.81
CA ILE A 135 19.92 -41.84 -5.68
C ILE A 135 20.91 -42.84 -6.26
N ASP A 136 20.48 -44.06 -6.51
CA ASP A 136 21.20 -45.02 -7.35
C ASP A 136 20.60 -44.91 -8.76
N TRP A 137 21.12 -43.97 -9.58
CA TRP A 137 20.52 -43.54 -10.84
C TRP A 137 20.46 -44.63 -11.89
N GLU A 138 21.58 -45.35 -12.09
CA GLU A 138 21.66 -46.44 -13.05
C GLU A 138 21.55 -47.83 -12.41
N GLN A 139 21.17 -47.94 -11.14
CA GLN A 139 21.07 -49.16 -10.35
C GLN A 139 22.37 -50.01 -10.39
N ASP A 140 23.52 -49.38 -10.30
CA ASP A 140 24.83 -50.01 -10.24
C ASP A 140 25.35 -50.24 -8.82
N GLY A 141 24.62 -49.77 -7.81
CA GLY A 141 24.86 -49.92 -6.40
C GLY A 141 25.69 -48.79 -5.75
N ASP A 142 26.14 -47.81 -6.50
CA ASP A 142 26.74 -46.59 -5.97
C ASP A 142 25.67 -45.44 -5.85
N GLN A 143 26.03 -44.38 -5.14
CA GLN A 143 25.06 -43.30 -4.88
C GLN A 143 25.44 -42.06 -5.66
N ASP A 144 24.59 -41.66 -6.58
CA ASP A 144 24.62 -40.40 -7.27
C ASP A 144 24.01 -39.31 -6.42
N LEU A 145 24.11 -38.06 -6.87
CA LEU A 145 23.44 -36.93 -6.28
C LEU A 145 22.45 -36.30 -7.25
N ILE A 146 21.25 -36.11 -6.78
CA ILE A 146 20.23 -35.29 -7.42
C ILE A 146 20.16 -33.93 -6.75
N VAL A 147 20.09 -32.87 -7.57
CA VAL A 147 19.99 -31.50 -7.07
C VAL A 147 18.84 -30.77 -7.71
N GLY A 148 17.85 -30.40 -6.91
CA GLY A 148 16.74 -29.55 -7.32
C GLY A 148 17.08 -28.09 -7.10
N ILE A 149 17.05 -27.28 -8.15
CA ILE A 149 17.35 -25.84 -8.13
C ILE A 149 16.13 -25.03 -8.45
N GLY A 150 15.70 -24.19 -7.52
CA GLY A 150 14.68 -23.17 -7.76
C GLY A 150 15.32 -21.85 -8.18
N ASP A 151 15.13 -21.50 -9.46
CA ASP A 151 15.72 -20.32 -10.09
C ASP A 151 14.66 -19.25 -10.33
N TRP A 152 14.85 -18.11 -9.72
CA TRP A 152 13.93 -16.98 -9.75
C TRP A 152 14.49 -15.83 -10.59
N SER A 153 15.53 -16.05 -11.39
CA SER A 153 16.23 -15.00 -12.12
C SER A 153 15.32 -14.26 -13.09
N ASP A 154 14.42 -14.97 -13.76
CA ASP A 154 13.52 -14.41 -14.79
C ASP A 154 12.22 -13.87 -14.19
N TYR A 155 11.93 -14.21 -12.95
CA TYR A 155 10.66 -13.85 -12.32
C TYR A 155 10.58 -12.39 -11.90
N GLU A 156 11.68 -11.74 -11.58
CA GLU A 156 11.75 -10.39 -10.99
C GLU A 156 10.57 -10.04 -10.06
N TRP A 157 10.84 -9.29 -9.03
CA TRP A 157 9.84 -8.95 -8.03
C TRP A 157 9.14 -7.66 -8.40
N ASP A 158 7.88 -7.55 -8.03
CA ASP A 158 7.07 -6.36 -7.95
C ASP A 158 6.74 -5.62 -9.26
N HIS A 159 5.46 -5.34 -9.42
CA HIS A 159 4.93 -4.42 -10.43
C HIS A 159 5.08 -4.83 -11.89
N ALA A 160 5.37 -6.09 -12.20
CA ALA A 160 5.58 -6.53 -13.57
C ALA A 160 4.28 -6.81 -14.34
N TYR A 161 3.20 -6.10 -14.04
CA TYR A 161 1.96 -6.20 -14.81
C TYR A 161 1.86 -5.10 -15.86
N ASP A 162 1.37 -5.45 -17.06
CA ASP A 162 1.01 -4.48 -18.08
C ASP A 162 -0.32 -3.76 -17.76
N ALA A 163 -0.71 -2.82 -18.62
CA ALA A 163 -1.95 -2.07 -18.46
C ALA A 163 -3.22 -2.95 -18.53
N GLN A 164 -3.13 -4.17 -19.01
CA GLN A 164 -4.20 -5.17 -19.07
C GLN A 164 -4.17 -6.12 -17.87
N GLY A 165 -3.26 -5.95 -16.92
CA GLY A 165 -3.11 -6.80 -15.74
C GLY A 165 -2.44 -8.15 -16.03
N ARG A 166 -1.64 -8.27 -17.09
CA ARG A 166 -0.91 -9.48 -17.41
C ARG A 166 0.53 -9.39 -16.91
N TRP A 167 0.99 -10.45 -16.26
CA TRP A 167 2.36 -10.57 -15.79
C TRP A 167 3.35 -10.58 -16.94
N GLN A 168 4.38 -9.77 -16.88
CA GLN A 168 5.34 -9.55 -17.97
C GLN A 168 6.68 -10.24 -17.77
N ASN A 169 7.02 -10.60 -16.55
CA ASN A 169 8.27 -11.30 -16.26
C ASN A 169 8.14 -12.79 -16.62
N GLY A 170 9.29 -13.45 -16.70
CA GLY A 170 9.37 -14.89 -16.91
C GLY A 170 8.81 -15.69 -15.72
N PRO A 171 8.64 -17.02 -15.90
CA PRO A 171 8.18 -17.89 -14.83
C PRO A 171 9.26 -18.10 -13.76
N LEU A 172 8.87 -18.72 -12.67
CA LEU A 172 9.79 -19.40 -11.76
C LEU A 172 10.28 -20.67 -12.43
N HIS A 173 11.60 -20.95 -12.40
CA HIS A 173 12.19 -22.18 -12.93
C HIS A 173 12.57 -23.15 -11.81
N GLY A 174 12.32 -24.41 -12.04
CA GLY A 174 12.69 -25.51 -11.16
C GLY A 174 13.47 -26.58 -11.91
N TRP A 175 14.79 -26.48 -11.89
CA TRP A 175 15.69 -27.39 -12.61
C TRP A 175 16.07 -28.58 -11.76
N VAL A 176 16.24 -29.77 -12.39
CA VAL A 176 16.74 -30.99 -11.75
C VAL A 176 18.08 -31.37 -12.37
N TYR A 177 19.11 -31.50 -11.55
CA TYR A 177 20.46 -31.86 -11.96
C TYR A 177 20.87 -33.22 -11.41
N LEU A 178 21.62 -33.96 -12.22
CA LEU A 178 22.32 -35.19 -11.83
C LEU A 178 23.81 -34.90 -11.72
N ILE A 179 24.43 -35.43 -10.67
CA ILE A 179 25.88 -35.54 -10.45
C ILE A 179 26.20 -37.00 -10.28
N LYS A 180 26.72 -37.59 -11.33
CA LYS A 180 27.07 -39.02 -11.33
C LYS A 180 28.26 -39.34 -10.42
N ASN A 181 28.18 -40.49 -9.74
CA ASN A 181 29.25 -41.14 -9.04
C ASN A 181 29.88 -42.17 -9.95
N GLU A 182 31.13 -42.02 -10.30
CA GLU A 182 31.87 -42.94 -11.14
C GLU A 182 32.95 -43.68 -10.28
N GLY A 183 32.56 -44.80 -9.71
CA GLY A 183 33.46 -45.64 -8.92
C GLY A 183 34.00 -44.94 -7.65
N GLY A 184 33.12 -44.25 -6.93
CA GLY A 184 33.42 -43.50 -5.69
C GLY A 184 33.93 -42.08 -5.89
N LYS A 185 33.76 -41.49 -7.11
CA LYS A 185 34.09 -40.10 -7.41
C LYS A 185 32.99 -39.41 -8.17
N TYR A 186 32.49 -38.35 -7.61
CA TYR A 186 31.49 -37.52 -8.28
C TYR A 186 32.05 -36.77 -9.48
N THR A 187 31.29 -36.71 -10.54
CA THR A 187 31.62 -35.90 -11.73
C THR A 187 31.67 -34.42 -11.37
N LYS A 188 32.54 -33.67 -12.09
CA LYS A 188 32.74 -32.25 -11.78
C LYS A 188 31.65 -31.33 -12.36
N ASN A 189 30.93 -31.79 -13.37
CA ASN A 189 29.95 -31.02 -14.13
C ASN A 189 28.58 -31.63 -13.93
N PRO A 190 27.71 -31.03 -13.08
CA PRO A 190 26.30 -31.41 -12.99
C PRO A 190 25.59 -31.28 -14.35
N VAL A 191 24.73 -32.21 -14.68
CA VAL A 191 24.00 -32.25 -15.94
C VAL A 191 22.50 -32.07 -15.64
N LYS A 192 21.80 -31.21 -16.37
CA LYS A 192 20.33 -31.13 -16.27
C LYS A 192 19.73 -32.42 -16.79
N ILE A 193 18.81 -33.01 -16.05
CA ILE A 193 18.01 -34.13 -16.49
C ILE A 193 17.01 -33.63 -17.52
N GLU A 194 16.85 -34.37 -18.60
CA GLU A 194 15.91 -34.08 -19.68
C GLU A 194 14.69 -35.01 -19.59
N ALA A 195 13.53 -34.48 -19.97
CA ALA A 195 12.28 -35.19 -20.09
C ALA A 195 11.54 -34.72 -21.33
N GLY A 196 11.05 -35.65 -22.15
CA GLY A 196 10.43 -35.33 -23.43
C GLY A 196 11.30 -34.52 -24.39
N GLY A 197 12.63 -34.65 -24.29
CA GLY A 197 13.61 -33.96 -25.15
C GLY A 197 13.95 -32.53 -24.76
N ALA A 198 13.62 -32.11 -23.55
CA ALA A 198 13.98 -30.80 -23.01
C ALA A 198 14.40 -30.94 -21.53
N PRO A 199 15.25 -30.04 -21.00
CA PRO A 199 15.55 -30.02 -19.57
C PRO A 199 14.29 -29.91 -18.72
N ILE A 200 14.21 -30.69 -17.63
CA ILE A 200 13.11 -30.63 -16.69
C ILE A 200 13.04 -29.24 -16.08
N ASP A 201 11.88 -28.63 -16.20
CA ASP A 201 11.59 -27.30 -15.66
C ASP A 201 10.18 -27.31 -15.05
N VAL A 202 10.10 -27.37 -13.72
CA VAL A 202 8.86 -27.23 -12.97
C VAL A 202 8.74 -25.83 -12.39
N TYR A 203 7.58 -25.44 -11.88
CA TYR A 203 7.37 -24.09 -11.41
C TYR A 203 8.08 -23.83 -10.06
N GLY A 204 9.36 -23.44 -10.13
CA GLY A 204 10.15 -22.78 -9.09
C GLY A 204 10.61 -23.61 -7.90
N TRP A 205 10.05 -24.80 -7.63
CA TRP A 205 10.33 -25.58 -6.42
C TRP A 205 10.36 -27.10 -6.68
N PRO A 206 11.41 -27.65 -7.29
CA PRO A 206 11.35 -28.99 -7.87
C PRO A 206 11.18 -30.12 -6.85
N SER A 207 11.77 -30.03 -5.65
CA SER A 207 11.72 -31.08 -4.63
C SER A 207 11.68 -32.49 -5.26
N PRO A 208 12.71 -32.92 -6.00
CA PRO A 208 12.67 -34.11 -6.84
C PRO A 208 12.66 -35.39 -5.99
N ASN A 209 11.76 -36.34 -6.32
CA ASN A 209 11.66 -37.66 -5.73
C ASN A 209 11.72 -38.71 -6.80
N PHE A 210 12.62 -39.65 -6.66
CA PHE A 210 12.75 -40.79 -7.54
C PHE A 210 12.31 -42.07 -6.81
N ALA A 211 11.32 -42.75 -7.39
CA ALA A 211 10.78 -44.00 -6.87
C ALA A 211 10.06 -44.73 -8.01
N ASP A 212 9.84 -46.00 -7.89
CA ASP A 212 8.98 -46.81 -8.74
C ASP A 212 7.52 -46.50 -8.32
N PHE A 213 6.92 -45.46 -8.93
CA PHE A 213 5.55 -45.04 -8.58
C PHE A 213 4.45 -45.81 -9.28
N ASP A 214 4.74 -46.44 -10.42
CA ASP A 214 3.77 -47.21 -11.19
C ASP A 214 3.96 -48.73 -11.09
N GLY A 215 5.01 -49.18 -10.37
CA GLY A 215 5.24 -50.60 -10.03
C GLY A 215 5.85 -51.41 -11.18
N ASP A 216 6.53 -50.78 -12.13
CA ASP A 216 7.14 -51.45 -13.29
C ASP A 216 8.61 -51.85 -13.10
N GLY A 217 9.22 -51.46 -11.96
CA GLY A 217 10.55 -51.82 -11.51
C GLY A 217 11.69 -50.86 -11.89
N ASP A 218 11.35 -49.70 -12.45
CA ASP A 218 12.32 -48.64 -12.70
C ASP A 218 11.95 -47.36 -11.94
N LEU A 219 12.88 -46.38 -11.96
CA LEU A 219 12.69 -45.14 -11.15
C LEU A 219 12.07 -44.06 -12.01
N ASP A 220 10.84 -43.73 -11.64
CA ASP A 220 10.17 -42.51 -12.11
C ASP A 220 10.63 -41.28 -11.35
N LEU A 221 10.26 -40.09 -11.83
CA LEU A 221 10.49 -38.85 -11.13
C LEU A 221 9.16 -38.15 -10.81
N LEU A 222 8.98 -37.76 -9.56
CA LEU A 222 7.90 -36.90 -9.12
C LEU A 222 8.47 -35.62 -8.51
N CYS A 223 8.05 -34.47 -9.06
CA CYS A 223 8.41 -33.15 -8.54
C CYS A 223 7.24 -32.44 -7.89
N GLY A 224 7.51 -31.70 -6.80
CA GLY A 224 6.65 -30.66 -6.33
C GLY A 224 6.78 -29.39 -7.19
N GLU A 225 6.11 -28.34 -6.76
CA GLU A 225 6.27 -27.00 -7.35
C GLU A 225 6.12 -25.89 -6.27
N PHE A 226 6.40 -24.67 -6.62
CA PHE A 226 6.24 -23.53 -5.69
C PHE A 226 4.77 -23.29 -5.31
N LEU A 227 3.85 -23.63 -6.21
CA LEU A 227 2.42 -23.64 -5.92
C LEU A 227 2.03 -24.93 -5.18
N ASP A 228 0.99 -25.61 -5.59
CA ASP A 228 0.32 -26.69 -4.86
C ASP A 228 0.22 -28.01 -5.60
N ARG A 229 0.77 -28.11 -6.83
CA ARG A 229 0.60 -29.23 -7.72
C ARG A 229 1.84 -30.11 -7.82
N PHE A 230 1.63 -31.33 -8.29
CA PHE A 230 2.67 -32.33 -8.51
C PHE A 230 2.84 -32.59 -10.00
N THR A 231 4.10 -32.72 -10.46
CA THR A 231 4.44 -33.11 -11.82
C THR A 231 5.16 -34.45 -11.82
N TYR A 232 4.61 -35.41 -12.53
CA TYR A 232 5.15 -36.75 -12.71
C TYR A 232 5.83 -36.88 -14.07
N PHE A 233 6.97 -37.53 -14.07
CA PHE A 233 7.76 -37.87 -15.26
C PHE A 233 8.03 -39.37 -15.27
N GLN A 234 7.31 -40.10 -16.11
CA GLN A 234 7.48 -41.53 -16.22
C GLN A 234 8.84 -41.85 -16.82
N ASN A 235 9.55 -42.86 -16.30
CA ASN A 235 10.69 -43.43 -16.92
C ASN A 235 10.20 -44.31 -18.08
N ILE A 236 10.51 -43.92 -19.31
CA ILE A 236 10.16 -44.65 -20.53
C ILE A 236 11.37 -45.42 -21.11
N GLY A 237 12.48 -45.39 -20.37
CA GLY A 237 13.72 -46.06 -20.71
C GLY A 237 13.84 -47.44 -20.08
N SER A 238 14.74 -47.59 -19.12
CA SER A 238 14.91 -48.80 -18.33
C SER A 238 15.62 -48.48 -17.00
N ALA A 239 15.56 -49.37 -16.06
CA ALA A 239 16.14 -49.19 -14.72
C ALA A 239 17.66 -48.84 -14.75
N THR A 240 18.41 -49.32 -15.74
CA THR A 240 19.86 -49.04 -15.89
C THR A 240 20.19 -47.95 -16.90
N ASN A 241 19.21 -47.48 -17.67
CA ASN A 241 19.32 -46.36 -18.61
C ASN A 241 18.05 -45.54 -18.63
N PRO A 242 17.83 -44.72 -17.58
CA PRO A 242 16.60 -43.94 -17.42
C PRO A 242 16.45 -42.91 -18.54
N GLU A 243 15.24 -42.83 -19.10
CA GLU A 243 14.80 -41.82 -20.06
C GLU A 243 13.40 -41.34 -19.67
N TYR A 244 13.21 -40.08 -19.51
CA TYR A 244 11.94 -39.54 -18.94
C TYR A 244 11.03 -38.98 -20.04
N GLY A 245 9.76 -39.39 -19.97
CA GLY A 245 8.67 -38.83 -20.76
C GLY A 245 8.34 -37.40 -20.35
N ALA A 246 7.55 -36.72 -21.18
CA ALA A 246 7.09 -35.36 -20.85
C ALA A 246 6.34 -35.31 -19.51
N GLY A 247 6.53 -34.25 -18.73
CA GLY A 247 5.90 -34.10 -17.44
C GLY A 247 4.38 -34.00 -17.50
N LEU A 248 3.70 -34.71 -16.61
CA LEU A 248 2.24 -34.77 -16.46
C LEU A 248 1.83 -34.20 -15.09
N LYS A 249 0.84 -33.29 -15.09
CA LYS A 249 0.21 -32.84 -13.83
C LYS A 249 -0.75 -33.93 -13.35
N LEU A 250 -0.52 -34.42 -12.13
CA LEU A 250 -1.31 -35.53 -11.57
C LEU A 250 -2.75 -35.13 -11.24
N VAL A 251 -3.64 -36.12 -11.36
CA VAL A 251 -5.05 -36.08 -10.94
C VAL A 251 -5.23 -37.11 -9.82
N GLY A 252 -6.04 -36.77 -8.83
CA GLY A 252 -6.35 -37.68 -7.74
C GLY A 252 -7.30 -38.81 -8.17
N ALA A 253 -7.43 -39.84 -7.33
CA ALA A 253 -8.36 -40.95 -7.55
C ALA A 253 -9.83 -40.50 -7.70
N ASP A 254 -10.16 -39.32 -7.23
CA ASP A 254 -11.47 -38.66 -7.37
C ASP A 254 -11.66 -37.96 -8.72
N GLY A 255 -10.66 -37.98 -9.59
CA GLY A 255 -10.65 -37.30 -10.89
C GLY A 255 -10.44 -35.78 -10.82
N GLN A 256 -10.22 -35.23 -9.63
CA GLN A 256 -9.89 -33.83 -9.47
C GLN A 256 -8.37 -33.61 -9.54
N ALA A 257 -7.96 -32.38 -9.73
CA ALA A 257 -6.55 -32.04 -9.69
C ALA A 257 -5.93 -32.45 -8.34
N LEU A 258 -4.85 -33.21 -8.36
CA LEU A 258 -4.10 -33.53 -7.14
C LEU A 258 -3.37 -32.26 -6.66
N ALA A 259 -3.77 -31.72 -5.50
CA ALA A 259 -3.25 -30.45 -5.04
C ALA A 259 -3.28 -30.34 -3.51
N MET A 260 -2.25 -29.71 -2.94
CA MET A 260 -2.23 -29.31 -1.53
C MET A 260 -3.15 -28.09 -1.32
N HIS A 261 -3.54 -27.89 -0.07
CA HIS A 261 -4.37 -26.74 0.30
C HIS A 261 -3.64 -25.39 0.13
N LEU A 262 -2.35 -25.39 0.44
CA LEU A 262 -1.49 -24.23 0.33
C LEU A 262 -0.25 -24.56 -0.51
N GLN A 263 0.59 -23.59 -0.76
CA GLN A 263 1.74 -23.66 -1.66
C GLN A 263 3.07 -23.91 -0.94
N MET A 264 4.18 -23.85 -1.70
CA MET A 264 5.54 -24.15 -1.26
C MET A 264 5.67 -25.61 -0.78
N ILE A 265 5.15 -26.53 -1.56
CA ILE A 265 5.07 -27.94 -1.18
C ILE A 265 6.43 -28.64 -1.24
N THR A 266 6.67 -29.51 -0.27
CA THR A 266 7.93 -30.25 -0.10
C THR A 266 7.65 -31.76 0.01
N PRO A 267 7.38 -32.47 -1.11
CA PRO A 267 7.12 -33.89 -1.09
C PRO A 267 8.38 -34.73 -0.78
N THR A 268 8.17 -35.81 -0.03
CA THR A 268 9.15 -36.87 0.20
C THR A 268 8.47 -38.21 -0.04
N ALA A 269 9.01 -39.01 -0.95
CA ALA A 269 8.47 -40.31 -1.30
C ALA A 269 9.04 -41.40 -0.40
N LEU A 270 8.17 -42.24 0.12
CA LEU A 270 8.50 -43.50 0.79
C LEU A 270 7.26 -44.39 0.86
N ASP A 271 7.44 -45.70 1.06
CA ASP A 271 6.37 -46.61 1.39
C ASP A 271 5.98 -46.39 2.87
N TRP A 272 4.96 -45.52 3.08
CA TRP A 272 4.59 -45.05 4.41
C TRP A 272 3.79 -46.10 5.16
N ASP A 273 2.89 -46.78 4.51
CA ASP A 273 1.99 -47.77 5.15
C ASP A 273 2.41 -49.23 4.93
N LYS A 274 3.59 -49.43 4.32
CA LYS A 274 4.22 -50.72 4.08
C LYS A 274 3.38 -51.67 3.23
N ASP A 275 2.62 -51.15 2.29
CA ASP A 275 1.84 -51.95 1.34
C ASP A 275 2.60 -52.25 0.05
N GLY A 276 3.76 -51.70 -0.13
CA GLY A 276 4.73 -51.96 -1.21
C GLY A 276 4.76 -50.93 -2.32
N ASP A 277 3.93 -49.92 -2.30
CA ASP A 277 3.99 -48.80 -3.21
C ASP A 277 4.56 -47.54 -2.53
N PHE A 278 4.87 -46.46 -3.30
CA PHE A 278 5.47 -45.25 -2.76
C PHE A 278 4.43 -44.18 -2.59
N ASP A 279 4.21 -43.79 -1.34
CA ASP A 279 3.42 -42.63 -0.93
C ASP A 279 4.24 -41.33 -0.93
N LEU A 280 3.56 -40.20 -0.72
CA LEU A 280 4.21 -38.88 -0.52
C LEU A 280 3.85 -38.32 0.85
N ILE A 281 4.86 -37.93 1.61
CA ILE A 281 4.73 -37.14 2.82
C ILE A 281 5.08 -35.70 2.43
N VAL A 282 4.12 -34.79 2.53
CA VAL A 282 4.21 -33.47 1.91
C VAL A 282 4.03 -32.37 2.96
N GLY A 283 5.04 -31.51 3.11
CA GLY A 283 4.93 -30.29 3.90
C GLY A 283 4.42 -29.11 3.07
N ASP A 284 3.79 -28.16 3.73
CA ASP A 284 3.33 -26.89 3.13
C ASP A 284 3.84 -25.66 3.90
N GLU A 285 3.52 -24.47 3.40
CA GLU A 285 3.95 -23.21 4.02
C GLU A 285 3.31 -22.94 5.38
N ASP A 286 2.09 -23.42 5.63
CA ASP A 286 1.45 -23.32 6.95
C ASP A 286 2.15 -24.16 8.02
N GLY A 287 3.18 -24.92 7.62
CA GLY A 287 3.92 -25.79 8.52
C GLY A 287 3.17 -27.09 8.82
N ARG A 288 2.15 -27.44 8.04
CA ARG A 288 1.43 -28.70 8.16
C ARG A 288 2.08 -29.79 7.31
N VAL A 289 1.81 -31.02 7.63
CA VAL A 289 2.29 -32.19 6.89
C VAL A 289 1.11 -33.09 6.52
N ALA A 290 1.06 -33.56 5.27
CA ALA A 290 0.01 -34.41 4.76
C ALA A 290 0.56 -35.72 4.20
N LEU A 291 -0.25 -36.77 4.27
CA LEU A 291 -0.10 -38.01 3.50
C LEU A 291 -0.83 -37.83 2.16
N VAL A 292 -0.17 -38.15 1.07
CA VAL A 292 -0.74 -38.34 -0.28
C VAL A 292 -0.53 -39.79 -0.64
N GLU A 293 -1.55 -40.61 -0.31
CA GLU A 293 -1.50 -42.07 -0.40
C GLU A 293 -1.57 -42.53 -1.86
N ASN A 294 -0.64 -43.38 -2.26
CA ASN A 294 -0.69 -44.07 -3.54
C ASN A 294 -1.73 -45.18 -3.46
N VAL A 295 -2.55 -45.34 -4.46
CA VAL A 295 -3.58 -46.37 -4.56
C VAL A 295 -3.63 -46.94 -5.97
N SER A 296 -2.48 -46.95 -6.62
CA SER A 296 -2.34 -47.44 -7.98
C SER A 296 -2.78 -48.92 -8.09
N PRO A 297 -3.65 -49.29 -9.03
CA PRO A 297 -3.91 -50.67 -9.29
C PRO A 297 -2.65 -51.37 -9.83
N GLU A 298 -2.46 -52.65 -9.51
CA GLU A 298 -1.36 -53.45 -10.08
C GLU A 298 -1.33 -53.35 -11.61
N GLY A 299 -0.18 -52.96 -12.15
CA GLY A 299 0.00 -52.75 -13.61
C GLY A 299 -0.61 -51.47 -14.14
N ALA A 300 -0.87 -50.48 -13.34
CA ALA A 300 -1.25 -49.15 -13.76
C ALA A 300 -0.11 -48.51 -14.61
N SER A 301 -0.47 -47.86 -15.71
CA SER A 301 0.50 -47.14 -16.53
C SER A 301 0.85 -45.74 -15.99
N LEU A 302 0.16 -45.28 -14.97
CA LEU A 302 0.38 -44.01 -14.28
C LEU A 302 -0.02 -44.18 -12.80
N PRO A 303 0.71 -43.57 -11.88
CA PRO A 303 0.36 -43.62 -10.47
C PRO A 303 -0.95 -42.89 -10.16
N VAL A 304 -1.73 -43.43 -9.25
CA VAL A 304 -3.01 -42.88 -8.79
C VAL A 304 -2.92 -42.58 -7.30
N PHE A 305 -3.06 -41.33 -6.94
CA PHE A 305 -2.99 -40.87 -5.55
C PHE A 305 -4.36 -40.41 -5.03
N LYS A 306 -4.60 -40.58 -3.73
CA LYS A 306 -5.68 -39.90 -3.05
C LYS A 306 -5.35 -38.41 -2.83
N GLN A 307 -6.39 -37.61 -2.62
CA GLN A 307 -6.18 -36.22 -2.19
C GLN A 307 -5.45 -36.16 -0.86
N PRO A 308 -4.63 -35.10 -0.61
CA PRO A 308 -3.87 -34.95 0.62
C PRO A 308 -4.72 -35.02 1.88
N VAL A 309 -4.30 -35.78 2.86
CA VAL A 309 -4.90 -35.86 4.22
C VAL A 309 -3.86 -35.41 5.22
N TYR A 310 -4.17 -34.33 5.98
CA TYR A 310 -3.21 -33.78 6.93
C TYR A 310 -3.11 -34.66 8.18
N PHE A 311 -1.88 -34.89 8.64
CA PHE A 311 -1.60 -35.53 9.90
C PHE A 311 -2.08 -34.69 11.08
N GLN A 312 -2.39 -35.37 12.15
CA GLN A 312 -2.87 -34.77 13.39
C GLN A 312 -1.90 -35.06 14.55
N GLN A 313 -1.95 -34.22 15.56
CA GLN A 313 -1.20 -34.34 16.80
C GLN A 313 -2.09 -34.08 18.04
N GLU A 314 -1.64 -34.55 19.21
CA GLU A 314 -2.17 -34.05 20.47
C GLU A 314 -1.93 -32.54 20.57
N ALA A 315 -2.94 -31.79 21.02
CA ALA A 315 -2.87 -30.32 21.06
C ALA A 315 -1.90 -29.82 22.13
N ASP A 316 -1.06 -28.86 21.80
CA ASP A 316 -0.18 -28.15 22.74
C ASP A 316 -0.29 -26.64 22.60
N GLU A 317 0.38 -26.05 21.64
CA GLU A 317 0.42 -24.59 21.43
C GLU A 317 -0.65 -24.16 20.42
N LEU A 318 -1.33 -23.02 20.68
CA LEU A 318 -2.27 -22.43 19.72
C LEU A 318 -1.53 -22.00 18.47
N LYS A 319 -1.96 -22.55 17.34
CA LYS A 319 -1.40 -22.25 16.04
C LYS A 319 -2.50 -22.18 14.98
N PHE A 320 -2.42 -21.16 14.10
CA PHE A 320 -3.31 -21.09 12.96
C PHE A 320 -2.54 -20.73 11.68
N GLY A 321 -2.24 -21.73 10.89
CA GLY A 321 -1.49 -21.59 9.64
C GLY A 321 -0.14 -20.91 9.82
N ALA A 322 0.15 -19.94 9.00
CA ALA A 322 1.30 -19.04 9.07
C ALA A 322 0.85 -17.58 9.04
N LEU A 323 1.71 -16.67 9.49
CA LEU A 323 1.44 -15.21 9.57
C LEU A 323 0.09 -14.93 10.28
N ALA A 324 -0.08 -15.49 11.46
CA ALA A 324 -1.30 -15.39 12.25
C ALA A 324 -1.62 -13.93 12.61
N THR A 325 -2.90 -13.56 12.45
CA THR A 325 -3.41 -12.20 12.71
C THR A 325 -4.56 -12.26 13.70
N PRO A 326 -4.27 -12.41 15.00
CA PRO A 326 -5.30 -12.52 16.04
C PRO A 326 -6.03 -11.21 16.28
N PHE A 327 -7.27 -11.34 16.71
CA PHE A 327 -8.12 -10.28 17.25
C PHE A 327 -8.91 -10.83 18.44
N ALA A 328 -8.70 -10.29 19.63
CA ALA A 328 -9.41 -10.72 20.83
C ALA A 328 -10.78 -10.00 20.90
N HIS A 329 -11.84 -10.76 21.13
CA HIS A 329 -13.21 -10.27 21.21
C HIS A 329 -14.14 -11.30 21.85
N ASP A 330 -15.10 -10.86 22.65
CA ASP A 330 -16.17 -11.71 23.19
C ASP A 330 -17.16 -12.06 22.07
N TRP A 331 -16.83 -13.12 21.30
CA TRP A 331 -17.56 -13.47 20.10
C TRP A 331 -18.89 -14.17 20.35
N ASP A 332 -18.92 -15.07 21.32
CA ASP A 332 -20.12 -15.83 21.65
C ASP A 332 -21.00 -15.17 22.73
N LYS A 333 -20.58 -13.98 23.22
CA LYS A 333 -21.32 -13.16 24.20
C LYS A 333 -21.46 -13.80 25.57
N ASP A 334 -20.53 -14.63 25.97
CA ASP A 334 -20.54 -15.26 27.29
C ASP A 334 -19.81 -14.42 28.37
N GLY A 335 -19.23 -13.30 27.99
CA GLY A 335 -18.59 -12.30 28.83
C GLY A 335 -17.10 -12.50 29.00
N ASP A 336 -16.48 -13.34 28.20
CA ASP A 336 -15.02 -13.45 28.11
C ASP A 336 -14.53 -13.26 26.66
N GLU A 337 -13.24 -13.06 26.49
CA GLU A 337 -12.68 -12.80 25.16
C GLU A 337 -12.20 -14.08 24.51
N ASP A 338 -12.70 -14.33 23.31
CA ASP A 338 -12.23 -15.32 22.35
C ASP A 338 -11.12 -14.75 21.47
N ILE A 339 -10.53 -15.58 20.60
CA ILE A 339 -9.57 -15.14 19.60
C ILE A 339 -10.06 -15.52 18.20
N LEU A 340 -10.36 -14.49 17.37
CA LEU A 340 -10.53 -14.67 15.93
C LEU A 340 -9.17 -14.46 15.27
N CYS A 341 -8.78 -15.32 14.35
CA CYS A 341 -7.45 -15.29 13.78
C CYS A 341 -7.47 -15.51 12.26
N GLY A 342 -6.83 -14.60 11.51
CA GLY A 342 -6.55 -14.77 10.09
C GLY A 342 -5.18 -15.43 9.84
N ASN A 343 -4.93 -15.86 8.60
CA ASN A 343 -3.69 -16.55 8.22
C ASN A 343 -3.26 -16.28 6.77
N THR A 344 -2.13 -16.84 6.38
CA THR A 344 -1.60 -16.78 5.01
C THR A 344 -2.52 -17.44 3.99
N ALA A 345 -3.14 -18.57 4.33
CA ALA A 345 -4.04 -19.30 3.44
C ALA A 345 -5.32 -18.54 3.10
N GLY A 346 -5.60 -17.44 3.83
CA GLY A 346 -6.76 -16.58 3.60
C GLY A 346 -8.01 -17.02 4.34
N ASN A 347 -7.88 -17.91 5.31
CA ASN A 347 -8.95 -18.33 6.20
C ASN A 347 -9.02 -17.42 7.43
N ILE A 348 -10.12 -17.52 8.16
CA ILE A 348 -10.29 -17.01 9.52
C ILE A 348 -10.79 -18.18 10.38
N ALA A 349 -10.24 -18.32 11.59
CA ALA A 349 -10.72 -19.28 12.59
C ALA A 349 -11.01 -18.61 13.92
N ILE A 350 -11.84 -19.27 14.72
CA ILE A 350 -12.20 -18.86 16.06
C ILE A 350 -11.61 -19.89 17.04
N PHE A 351 -10.91 -19.41 18.06
CA PHE A 351 -10.51 -20.15 19.24
C PHE A 351 -11.39 -19.68 20.41
N THR A 352 -12.29 -20.54 20.87
CA THR A 352 -13.17 -20.21 22.00
C THR A 352 -12.42 -20.38 23.32
N ASN A 353 -12.54 -19.39 24.20
CA ASN A 353 -11.99 -19.38 25.54
C ASN A 353 -12.88 -20.23 26.47
N LEU A 354 -12.48 -21.45 26.79
CA LEU A 354 -13.34 -22.41 27.48
C LEU A 354 -13.40 -22.25 29.01
N ASP A 355 -12.56 -21.42 29.59
CA ASP A 355 -12.47 -21.26 31.04
C ASP A 355 -12.65 -19.79 31.49
N GLY A 356 -12.87 -18.87 30.55
CA GLY A 356 -13.03 -17.46 30.84
C GLY A 356 -11.80 -16.78 31.42
N LYS A 357 -10.63 -17.43 31.34
CA LYS A 357 -9.35 -16.93 31.87
C LYS A 357 -8.23 -16.90 30.81
N GLY A 358 -8.53 -17.30 29.57
CA GLY A 358 -7.56 -17.39 28.52
C GLY A 358 -6.51 -18.48 28.72
N THR A 359 -6.85 -19.52 29.53
CA THR A 359 -5.91 -20.59 29.82
C THR A 359 -6.30 -21.95 29.24
N LYS A 360 -7.56 -22.11 28.78
CA LYS A 360 -8.07 -23.32 28.13
C LYS A 360 -8.83 -22.94 26.85
N TRP A 361 -8.48 -23.58 25.74
CA TRP A 361 -8.99 -23.18 24.42
C TRP A 361 -9.60 -24.32 23.63
N SER A 362 -10.57 -24.01 22.77
CA SER A 362 -11.10 -24.93 21.77
C SER A 362 -10.09 -25.19 20.64
N ALA A 363 -10.32 -26.21 19.81
CA ALA A 363 -9.69 -26.29 18.48
C ALA A 363 -10.09 -25.06 17.62
N PRO A 364 -9.27 -24.67 16.64
CA PRO A 364 -9.63 -23.61 15.70
C PRO A 364 -10.84 -24.03 14.85
N GLU A 365 -11.95 -23.32 14.98
CA GLU A 365 -13.12 -23.52 14.12
C GLU A 365 -13.06 -22.54 12.93
N LEU A 366 -13.02 -23.09 11.71
CA LEU A 366 -12.98 -22.29 10.49
C LEU A 366 -14.29 -21.50 10.32
N LEU A 367 -14.16 -20.20 10.16
CA LEU A 367 -15.28 -19.29 9.92
C LEU A 367 -15.99 -19.65 8.61
N LYS A 368 -17.32 -19.60 8.63
CA LYS A 368 -18.16 -19.79 7.44
C LYS A 368 -18.90 -18.50 7.11
N ALA A 369 -18.92 -18.14 5.84
CA ALA A 369 -19.76 -17.09 5.28
C ALA A 369 -20.52 -17.64 4.08
N ASP A 370 -21.81 -17.28 3.94
CA ASP A 370 -22.71 -17.84 2.91
C ASP A 370 -22.73 -19.38 2.92
N ASN A 371 -22.69 -19.98 4.10
CA ASN A 371 -22.65 -21.44 4.34
C ASN A 371 -21.44 -22.18 3.75
N LYS A 372 -20.35 -21.46 3.43
CA LYS A 372 -19.08 -22.03 2.95
C LYS A 372 -17.94 -21.57 3.85
N VAL A 373 -16.91 -22.40 3.97
CA VAL A 373 -15.67 -21.97 4.64
C VAL A 373 -15.17 -20.72 3.97
N PHE A 374 -14.99 -19.66 4.76
CA PHE A 374 -14.47 -18.38 4.26
C PHE A 374 -12.99 -18.52 3.90
N ARG A 375 -12.65 -18.12 2.68
CA ARG A 375 -11.28 -18.08 2.20
C ARG A 375 -11.11 -17.03 1.13
N ILE A 376 -10.05 -16.23 1.23
CA ILE A 376 -9.60 -15.30 0.20
C ILE A 376 -8.32 -15.85 -0.42
N MET A 377 -8.20 -15.76 -1.74
CA MET A 377 -6.98 -16.09 -2.48
C MET A 377 -6.66 -14.98 -3.48
N ALA A 378 -5.36 -14.78 -3.75
CA ALA A 378 -4.92 -13.80 -4.74
C ALA A 378 -5.37 -14.17 -6.16
N GLY A 379 -5.31 -15.45 -6.53
CA GLY A 379 -5.42 -15.86 -7.92
C GLY A 379 -4.23 -15.39 -8.77
N ALA A 380 -4.32 -15.57 -10.06
CA ALA A 380 -3.19 -15.30 -10.97
C ALA A 380 -2.73 -13.83 -11.01
N ASN A 381 -3.61 -12.88 -10.71
CA ASN A 381 -3.36 -11.44 -10.87
C ASN A 381 -3.67 -10.61 -9.61
N GLY A 382 -3.83 -11.26 -8.47
CA GLY A 382 -4.26 -10.57 -7.23
C GLY A 382 -3.13 -10.09 -6.35
N SER A 383 -1.91 -10.51 -6.59
CA SER A 383 -0.74 -10.08 -5.80
C SER A 383 0.19 -9.21 -6.62
N ILE A 384 0.73 -8.18 -5.99
CA ILE A 384 1.81 -7.36 -6.53
C ILE A 384 3.06 -8.18 -6.87
N GLN A 385 3.28 -9.28 -6.17
CA GLN A 385 4.40 -10.19 -6.38
C GLN A 385 4.13 -11.24 -7.46
N GLY A 386 3.00 -11.14 -8.15
CA GLY A 386 2.69 -11.94 -9.32
C GLY A 386 2.06 -13.30 -9.04
N PRO A 387 1.98 -14.16 -10.07
CA PRO A 387 1.25 -15.45 -10.02
C PRO A 387 1.85 -16.47 -9.05
N ALA A 388 3.08 -16.31 -8.59
CA ALA A 388 3.67 -17.15 -7.56
C ALA A 388 2.94 -17.07 -6.21
N GLU A 389 2.19 -16.00 -5.97
CA GLU A 389 1.39 -15.83 -4.75
C GLU A 389 -0.10 -16.20 -4.91
N ALA A 390 -0.46 -16.92 -5.96
CA ALA A 390 -1.86 -17.16 -6.34
C ALA A 390 -2.72 -17.81 -5.24
N LYS A 391 -2.13 -18.60 -4.36
CA LYS A 391 -2.83 -19.33 -3.29
C LYS A 391 -2.89 -18.58 -1.95
N TRP A 392 -2.18 -17.49 -1.82
CA TRP A 392 -2.15 -16.71 -0.59
C TRP A 392 -3.32 -15.75 -0.48
N GLY A 393 -3.80 -15.54 0.74
CA GLY A 393 -4.90 -14.62 1.03
C GLY A 393 -4.53 -13.56 2.06
N TYR A 394 -3.70 -13.92 3.05
CA TYR A 394 -3.21 -12.99 4.08
C TYR A 394 -4.32 -12.18 4.75
N THR A 395 -5.32 -12.86 5.27
CA THR A 395 -6.42 -12.22 5.97
C THR A 395 -5.98 -11.48 7.22
N THR A 396 -6.53 -10.30 7.43
CA THR A 396 -6.45 -9.49 8.65
C THR A 396 -7.85 -9.02 8.98
N LEU A 397 -8.16 -8.81 10.25
CA LEU A 397 -9.52 -8.54 10.65
C LEU A 397 -9.64 -7.60 11.86
N SER A 398 -10.83 -7.05 12.02
CA SER A 398 -11.35 -6.53 13.28
C SER A 398 -12.83 -6.89 13.44
N VAL A 399 -13.33 -6.89 14.66
CA VAL A 399 -14.70 -7.24 14.99
C VAL A 399 -15.38 -6.04 15.63
N ALA A 400 -16.57 -5.69 15.16
CA ALA A 400 -17.40 -4.64 15.74
C ALA A 400 -18.82 -4.73 15.15
N ASP A 401 -19.83 -4.27 15.88
CA ASP A 401 -21.18 -4.03 15.35
C ASP A 401 -21.13 -2.83 14.38
N TRP A 402 -20.75 -3.12 13.12
CA TRP A 402 -20.51 -2.07 12.13
C TRP A 402 -21.76 -1.35 11.68
N ASN A 403 -22.89 -2.01 11.68
CA ASN A 403 -24.15 -1.49 11.18
C ASN A 403 -25.11 -1.04 12.28
N ASP A 404 -24.72 -1.13 13.55
CA ASP A 404 -25.52 -0.79 14.75
C ASP A 404 -26.80 -1.68 14.88
N ASP A 405 -26.75 -2.97 14.47
CA ASP A 405 -27.91 -3.91 14.55
C ASP A 405 -27.87 -4.85 15.77
N GLY A 406 -26.85 -4.76 16.60
CA GLY A 406 -26.63 -5.54 17.81
C GLY A 406 -25.88 -6.86 17.58
N HIS A 407 -25.46 -7.14 16.36
CA HIS A 407 -24.64 -8.29 16.00
C HIS A 407 -23.24 -7.85 15.59
N ASP A 408 -22.21 -8.51 16.10
CA ASP A 408 -20.83 -8.18 15.72
C ASP A 408 -20.52 -8.66 14.32
N ASP A 409 -20.08 -7.75 13.49
CA ASP A 409 -19.60 -7.96 12.12
C ASP A 409 -18.08 -8.13 12.11
N ILE A 410 -17.52 -8.67 11.02
CA ILE A 410 -16.08 -8.79 10.83
C ILE A 410 -15.65 -7.95 9.62
N LEU A 411 -14.78 -6.98 9.84
CA LEU A 411 -14.12 -6.23 8.78
C LEU A 411 -12.85 -6.96 8.38
N VAL A 412 -12.66 -7.21 7.09
CA VAL A 412 -11.54 -8.02 6.57
C VAL A 412 -10.75 -7.25 5.53
N ASN A 413 -9.43 -7.26 5.67
CA ASN A 413 -8.49 -6.95 4.60
C ASN A 413 -7.67 -8.20 4.26
N SER A 414 -7.03 -8.21 3.12
CA SER A 414 -6.34 -9.40 2.61
C SER A 414 -5.17 -9.03 1.69
N ILE A 415 -4.73 -9.98 0.88
CA ILE A 415 -3.82 -9.74 -0.22
C ILE A 415 -4.35 -8.70 -1.23
N TRP A 416 -5.67 -8.57 -1.32
CA TRP A 416 -6.30 -7.53 -2.11
C TRP A 416 -6.38 -6.21 -1.34
N PRO A 417 -6.09 -5.05 -1.96
CA PRO A 417 -6.13 -3.74 -1.30
C PRO A 417 -7.55 -3.20 -1.16
N LYS A 418 -8.47 -4.04 -0.76
CA LYS A 418 -9.88 -3.72 -0.55
C LYS A 418 -10.36 -4.25 0.78
N LEU A 419 -11.40 -3.65 1.31
CA LEU A 419 -12.07 -4.10 2.50
C LEU A 419 -13.33 -4.90 2.15
N GLN A 420 -13.59 -5.91 2.95
CA GLN A 420 -14.81 -6.71 2.90
C GLN A 420 -15.46 -6.70 4.27
N LEU A 421 -16.77 -6.79 4.29
CA LEU A 421 -17.58 -6.94 5.49
C LEU A 421 -18.16 -8.37 5.50
N LEU A 422 -17.92 -9.10 6.56
CA LEU A 422 -18.69 -10.31 6.87
C LEU A 422 -19.78 -9.87 7.84
N ARG A 423 -20.96 -9.57 7.28
CA ARG A 423 -22.09 -9.11 8.06
C ARG A 423 -22.75 -10.24 8.80
N ASN A 424 -22.89 -10.07 10.12
CA ASN A 424 -23.60 -11.01 10.96
C ASN A 424 -25.10 -10.70 10.92
N THR A 425 -25.89 -11.67 10.50
CA THR A 425 -27.34 -11.56 10.39
C THR A 425 -28.08 -12.15 11.60
N GLY A 426 -27.35 -12.57 12.64
CA GLY A 426 -27.89 -13.34 13.77
C GLY A 426 -28.17 -14.81 13.44
N SER A 427 -28.16 -15.19 12.16
CA SER A 427 -28.31 -16.57 11.69
C SER A 427 -27.08 -17.10 10.94
N GLY A 428 -26.05 -16.29 10.80
CA GLY A 428 -24.81 -16.59 10.10
C GLY A 428 -24.20 -15.35 9.47
N LEU A 429 -23.02 -15.51 8.88
CA LEU A 429 -22.30 -14.45 8.22
C LEU A 429 -22.56 -14.45 6.73
N THR A 430 -22.72 -13.25 6.15
CA THR A 430 -22.81 -13.01 4.71
C THR A 430 -21.65 -12.12 4.26
N GLN A 431 -21.06 -12.45 3.11
CA GLN A 431 -19.95 -11.67 2.56
C GLN A 431 -20.47 -10.51 1.72
N GLU A 432 -20.13 -9.28 2.10
CA GLU A 432 -20.55 -8.06 1.41
C GLU A 432 -19.34 -7.15 1.13
N PRO A 433 -19.36 -6.34 0.06
CA PRO A 433 -18.43 -5.23 -0.08
C PRO A 433 -18.65 -4.23 1.05
N LEU A 434 -17.59 -3.69 1.62
CA LEU A 434 -17.71 -2.61 2.58
C LEU A 434 -18.06 -1.32 1.83
N SER A 435 -19.30 -0.85 1.97
CA SER A 435 -19.71 0.46 1.49
C SER A 435 -19.15 1.55 2.37
N PHE A 436 -18.50 2.54 1.76
CA PHE A 436 -17.98 3.70 2.45
C PHE A 436 -18.47 4.99 1.78
N TRP A 437 -18.32 6.14 2.45
CA TRP A 437 -18.85 7.41 1.91
C TRP A 437 -18.09 7.98 0.72
N SER A 438 -16.90 7.50 0.40
CA SER A 438 -16.14 7.96 -0.75
C SER A 438 -16.93 7.70 -2.02
N LYS A 439 -17.40 8.76 -2.66
CA LYS A 439 -18.12 8.71 -3.94
C LYS A 439 -17.17 8.59 -5.14
N GLU A 440 -15.89 8.75 -4.92
CA GLU A 440 -14.91 8.73 -5.99
C GLU A 440 -14.17 7.39 -5.98
N ALA A 441 -14.10 6.78 -7.16
CA ALA A 441 -13.24 5.64 -7.35
C ALA A 441 -11.80 6.03 -7.00
N PRO A 442 -11.15 5.32 -6.07
CA PRO A 442 -9.76 5.59 -5.76
C PRO A 442 -8.89 5.38 -7.00
N PRO A 443 -7.71 5.99 -7.07
CA PRO A 443 -6.81 5.78 -8.19
C PRO A 443 -6.51 4.29 -8.33
N ALA A 444 -6.73 3.74 -9.52
CA ALA A 444 -6.34 2.38 -9.82
C ALA A 444 -4.82 2.26 -9.68
N PHE A 445 -4.36 1.37 -8.84
CA PHE A 445 -3.02 0.83 -8.99
C PHE A 445 -3.00 0.07 -10.32
N TYR A 446 -1.97 0.21 -11.10
CA TYR A 446 -1.98 -0.28 -12.48
C TYR A 446 -2.08 -1.81 -12.64
N TRP A 447 -1.87 -2.61 -11.60
CA TRP A 447 -2.14 -4.06 -11.61
C TRP A 447 -3.47 -4.45 -10.93
N TRP A 448 -4.13 -3.53 -10.24
CA TRP A 448 -5.43 -3.78 -9.63
C TRP A 448 -6.52 -3.09 -10.43
N GLN A 449 -7.57 -3.81 -10.72
CA GLN A 449 -8.75 -3.24 -11.35
C GLN A 449 -9.37 -2.16 -10.48
N ASN A 450 -9.95 -1.16 -11.12
CA ASN A 450 -10.62 -0.06 -10.44
C ASN A 450 -11.83 -0.60 -9.65
N LEU A 451 -11.81 -0.48 -8.33
CA LEU A 451 -12.85 -0.95 -7.43
C LEU A 451 -13.72 0.24 -7.00
N ALA A 452 -14.57 0.72 -7.90
CA ALA A 452 -15.32 1.98 -7.76
C ALA A 452 -16.17 2.12 -6.49
N GLU A 453 -16.49 1.03 -5.81
CA GLU A 453 -17.44 1.01 -4.67
C GLU A 453 -16.79 0.61 -3.34
N ASN A 454 -15.50 0.30 -3.32
CA ASN A 454 -14.80 -0.14 -2.11
C ASN A 454 -13.77 0.86 -1.64
N LEU A 455 -13.69 1.04 -0.33
CA LEU A 455 -12.59 1.79 0.28
C LEU A 455 -11.26 1.11 -0.05
N GLN A 456 -10.35 1.83 -0.71
CA GLN A 456 -9.01 1.33 -0.97
C GLN A 456 -8.08 1.66 0.19
N THR A 457 -7.36 0.64 0.59
CA THR A 457 -6.31 0.68 1.59
C THR A 457 -5.09 -0.01 1.00
N GLN A 458 -4.00 -0.11 1.73
CA GLN A 458 -2.94 -1.04 1.36
C GLN A 458 -3.36 -2.48 1.65
N TRP A 459 -2.70 -3.44 1.00
CA TRP A 459 -2.91 -4.85 1.19
C TRP A 459 -2.29 -5.36 2.51
N ARG A 460 -2.85 -6.44 3.09
CA ARG A 460 -2.36 -7.09 4.32
C ARG A 460 -2.29 -6.15 5.53
N THR A 461 -3.19 -5.18 5.64
CA THR A 461 -3.23 -4.24 6.78
C THR A 461 -4.45 -4.49 7.64
N THR A 462 -4.34 -4.25 8.94
CA THR A 462 -5.49 -4.43 9.84
C THR A 462 -6.49 -3.29 9.66
N PRO A 463 -7.77 -3.57 9.33
CA PRO A 463 -8.83 -2.57 9.30
C PRO A 463 -9.47 -2.48 10.70
N LEU A 464 -9.18 -1.45 11.47
CA LEU A 464 -9.68 -1.35 12.85
C LEU A 464 -10.94 -0.51 12.92
N ALA A 465 -12.06 -1.14 13.27
CA ALA A 465 -13.31 -0.46 13.60
C ALA A 465 -13.33 -0.14 15.09
N THR A 466 -13.40 1.15 15.44
CA THR A 466 -13.45 1.63 16.82
C THR A 466 -14.00 3.04 16.87
N ASP A 467 -14.69 3.41 17.95
CA ASP A 467 -15.06 4.82 18.22
C ASP A 467 -13.81 5.56 18.70
N PHE A 468 -12.98 6.01 17.74
CA PHE A 468 -11.68 6.59 18.06
C PHE A 468 -11.79 8.00 18.64
N ASP A 469 -12.81 8.75 18.29
CA ASP A 469 -12.99 10.13 18.75
C ASP A 469 -14.06 10.30 19.83
N GLY A 470 -14.66 9.19 20.31
CA GLY A 470 -15.62 9.19 21.40
C GLY A 470 -16.98 9.80 21.05
N ASP A 471 -17.37 9.84 19.76
CA ASP A 471 -18.62 10.44 19.31
C ASP A 471 -19.81 9.44 19.32
N GLY A 472 -19.57 8.20 19.72
CA GLY A 472 -20.57 7.13 19.82
C GLY A 472 -20.83 6.40 18.49
N LYS A 473 -20.01 6.64 17.45
CA LYS A 473 -20.05 5.95 16.16
C LYS A 473 -18.71 5.32 15.86
N LEU A 474 -18.75 4.15 15.25
CA LEU A 474 -17.52 3.49 14.85
C LEU A 474 -16.81 4.27 13.73
N ASP A 475 -15.54 4.53 13.93
CA ASP A 475 -14.60 5.00 12.92
C ASP A 475 -13.81 3.82 12.36
N LEU A 476 -13.08 4.04 11.26
CA LEU A 476 -12.18 3.07 10.69
C LEU A 476 -10.74 3.58 10.70
N VAL A 477 -9.89 2.98 11.52
CA VAL A 477 -8.45 3.25 11.56
C VAL A 477 -7.74 2.31 10.60
N ILE A 478 -7.11 2.87 9.56
CA ILE A 478 -6.46 2.11 8.49
C ILE A 478 -5.23 2.85 7.95
N LEU A 479 -4.42 2.12 7.17
CA LEU A 479 -3.51 2.77 6.22
C LEU A 479 -4.28 3.14 4.96
N ASP A 480 -4.09 4.36 4.48
CA ASP A 480 -4.52 4.70 3.14
C ASP A 480 -3.60 4.06 2.07
N GLN A 481 -3.96 4.22 0.81
CA GLN A 481 -3.23 3.64 -0.32
C GLN A 481 -1.77 4.12 -0.45
N GLU A 482 -1.42 5.23 0.16
CA GLU A 482 -0.06 5.78 0.16
C GLU A 482 0.74 5.40 1.40
N GLY A 483 0.16 4.62 2.31
CA GLY A 483 0.80 4.12 3.52
C GLY A 483 0.74 5.08 4.70
N PHE A 484 -0.10 6.11 4.67
CA PHE A 484 -0.34 6.97 5.80
C PHE A 484 -1.39 6.39 6.74
N LEU A 485 -1.15 6.53 8.04
CA LEU A 485 -2.12 6.15 9.05
C LEU A 485 -3.24 7.18 9.10
N THR A 486 -4.47 6.71 8.94
CA THR A 486 -5.68 7.55 8.87
C THR A 486 -6.80 6.99 9.73
N CYS A 487 -7.65 7.88 10.22
CA CYS A 487 -8.93 7.57 10.83
C CYS A 487 -10.05 8.09 9.93
N GLN A 488 -10.93 7.21 9.50
CA GLN A 488 -12.09 7.52 8.66
C GLN A 488 -13.30 7.66 9.55
N SER A 489 -13.74 8.89 9.84
CA SER A 489 -14.91 9.12 10.70
C SER A 489 -16.22 8.90 9.93
N ARG A 490 -17.04 7.94 10.39
CA ARG A 490 -18.37 7.67 9.79
C ARG A 490 -19.37 8.79 10.06
N ALA A 491 -19.34 9.35 11.26
CA ALA A 491 -20.29 10.39 11.65
C ALA A 491 -20.08 11.67 10.84
N ARG A 492 -18.82 12.07 10.64
CA ARG A 492 -18.48 13.32 9.96
C ARG A 492 -18.22 13.18 8.48
N LYS A 493 -18.09 11.93 7.98
CA LYS A 493 -17.70 11.63 6.59
C LYS A 493 -16.41 12.33 6.17
N GLU A 494 -15.42 12.33 7.06
CA GLU A 494 -14.12 12.95 6.88
C GLU A 494 -12.98 11.98 7.18
N THR A 495 -11.82 12.27 6.63
CA THR A 495 -10.58 11.56 6.92
C THR A 495 -9.70 12.42 7.82
N ARG A 496 -9.27 11.86 8.94
CA ARG A 496 -8.32 12.47 9.87
C ARG A 496 -6.94 11.86 9.66
N LEU A 497 -5.92 12.70 9.66
CA LEU A 497 -4.53 12.28 9.61
C LEU A 497 -3.97 12.14 11.01
N PHE A 498 -3.24 11.06 11.25
CA PHE A 498 -2.36 10.96 12.40
C PHE A 498 -1.05 11.67 12.09
N LEU A 499 -0.60 12.52 13.01
CA LEU A 499 0.63 13.30 12.90
C LEU A 499 1.65 12.82 13.93
N ASP A 500 2.93 12.95 13.61
CA ASP A 500 4.01 12.77 14.57
C ASP A 500 4.25 14.05 15.41
N GLU A 501 5.26 14.03 16.28
CA GLU A 501 5.63 15.16 17.15
C GLU A 501 6.08 16.41 16.36
N ASP A 502 6.52 16.23 15.10
CA ASP A 502 6.91 17.32 14.20
C ASP A 502 5.73 17.80 13.33
N LEU A 503 4.52 17.34 13.64
CA LEU A 503 3.28 17.61 12.89
C LEU A 503 3.34 17.11 11.43
N GLN A 504 4.12 16.06 11.16
CA GLN A 504 4.15 15.41 9.87
C GLN A 504 3.18 14.21 9.88
N PRO A 505 2.50 13.93 8.76
CA PRO A 505 1.65 12.75 8.66
C PRO A 505 2.44 11.47 8.94
N VAL A 506 1.92 10.64 9.84
CA VAL A 506 2.53 9.34 10.18
C VAL A 506 2.39 8.41 8.99
N ARG A 507 3.52 8.05 8.39
CA ARG A 507 3.60 7.13 7.28
C ARG A 507 4.28 5.85 7.72
N LEU A 508 3.55 4.73 7.65
CA LEU A 508 4.03 3.43 8.11
C LEU A 508 4.50 2.52 6.99
N ASN A 509 4.20 2.86 5.74
CA ASN A 509 4.63 2.09 4.58
C ASN A 509 4.89 2.98 3.35
N ALA A 510 5.51 2.42 2.31
CA ALA A 510 5.87 3.16 1.10
C ALA A 510 4.64 3.55 0.25
N ILE A 511 4.79 4.59 -0.57
CA ILE A 511 3.76 5.12 -1.50
C ILE A 511 3.26 4.07 -2.48
N THR A 512 4.18 3.28 -3.03
CA THR A 512 3.79 2.19 -3.90
C THR A 512 3.31 1.06 -3.01
N ALA A 513 2.14 0.55 -3.27
CA ALA A 513 1.60 -0.61 -2.56
C ALA A 513 2.54 -1.83 -2.57
N GLY A 514 3.62 -1.78 -3.36
CA GLY A 514 4.76 -2.69 -3.33
C GLY A 514 5.75 -2.50 -2.20
N GLY A 515 5.57 -1.52 -1.35
CA GLY A 515 6.18 -1.60 -0.03
C GLY A 515 5.68 -2.87 0.65
N SER A 516 6.27 -3.30 1.73
CA SER A 516 6.00 -4.60 2.36
C SER A 516 4.50 -4.93 2.57
N GLY A 517 3.58 -3.94 2.48
CA GLY A 517 2.14 -4.12 2.63
C GLY A 517 1.74 -4.91 3.87
N ARG A 518 2.51 -4.87 4.95
CA ARG A 518 2.39 -5.82 6.07
C ARG A 518 2.12 -5.12 7.39
N VAL A 519 1.60 -3.91 7.35
CA VAL A 519 1.35 -3.15 8.59
C VAL A 519 0.12 -3.70 9.29
N LYS A 520 0.31 -4.16 10.51
CA LYS A 520 -0.74 -4.63 11.41
C LYS A 520 -0.90 -3.62 12.53
N LEU A 521 -2.14 -3.40 12.92
CA LEU A 521 -2.51 -2.38 13.90
C LEU A 521 -3.34 -2.98 15.01
N ALA A 522 -3.21 -2.42 16.22
CA ALA A 522 -4.20 -2.53 17.29
C ALA A 522 -4.43 -1.14 17.89
N VAL A 523 -5.64 -0.91 18.40
CA VAL A 523 -6.03 0.32 19.10
C VAL A 523 -6.37 -0.02 20.53
N VAL A 524 -5.79 0.72 21.47
CA VAL A 524 -5.98 0.50 22.91
C VAL A 524 -5.53 1.73 23.68
N ASP A 525 -6.13 2.03 24.82
CA ASP A 525 -5.59 2.96 25.82
C ASP A 525 -4.53 2.20 26.65
N TRP A 526 -3.28 2.16 26.14
CA TRP A 526 -2.21 1.32 26.71
C TRP A 526 -1.74 1.79 28.08
N ASP A 527 -1.60 3.09 28.29
CA ASP A 527 -1.14 3.66 29.55
C ASP A 527 -2.28 4.17 30.44
N ARG A 528 -3.52 3.93 30.02
CA ARG A 528 -4.74 4.23 30.76
C ARG A 528 -4.90 5.72 31.07
N ASP A 529 -4.52 6.55 30.11
CA ASP A 529 -4.66 8.01 30.22
C ASP A 529 -6.01 8.53 29.68
N GLY A 530 -6.87 7.63 29.22
CA GLY A 530 -8.20 7.93 28.66
C GLY A 530 -8.19 8.22 27.18
N ARG A 531 -7.07 8.01 26.48
CA ARG A 531 -6.91 8.21 25.03
C ARG A 531 -6.53 6.91 24.35
N LEU A 532 -7.10 6.67 23.18
CA LEU A 532 -6.75 5.49 22.40
C LEU A 532 -5.39 5.67 21.74
N ASP A 533 -4.47 4.78 22.03
CA ASP A 533 -3.14 4.65 21.42
C ASP A 533 -3.17 3.72 20.21
N ILE A 534 -2.07 3.69 19.47
CA ILE A 534 -1.86 2.78 18.34
C ILE A 534 -0.70 1.82 18.66
N LEU A 535 -0.95 0.54 18.52
CA LEU A 535 0.11 -0.47 18.46
C LEU A 535 0.34 -0.85 16.99
N THR A 536 1.61 -0.91 16.59
CA THR A 536 1.97 -1.34 15.23
C THR A 536 2.83 -2.58 15.29
N ASN A 537 2.75 -3.39 14.23
CA ASN A 537 3.65 -4.50 14.08
C ASN A 537 5.10 -4.03 13.92
N SER A 538 5.97 -4.76 14.54
CA SER A 538 7.42 -4.77 14.35
C SER A 538 7.89 -6.15 14.75
N GLN A 539 9.18 -6.38 14.82
CA GLN A 539 9.68 -7.62 15.41
C GLN A 539 9.27 -7.80 16.88
N ASN A 540 8.89 -6.70 17.57
CA ASN A 540 8.63 -6.65 19.01
C ASN A 540 7.39 -5.86 19.40
N THR A 541 6.51 -5.51 18.48
CA THR A 541 5.35 -4.61 18.66
C THR A 541 5.74 -3.22 19.14
N THR A 542 5.44 -2.22 18.34
CA THR A 542 5.77 -0.82 18.64
C THR A 542 4.55 -0.06 19.14
N TRP A 543 4.70 0.64 20.25
CA TRP A 543 3.69 1.51 20.83
C TRP A 543 3.86 2.95 20.37
N TRP A 544 2.76 3.54 19.87
CA TRP A 544 2.59 4.93 19.54
C TRP A 544 1.57 5.54 20.48
N ARG A 545 2.02 6.38 21.40
CA ARG A 545 1.15 7.05 22.35
C ARG A 545 0.40 8.19 21.69
N ASN A 546 -0.89 8.29 21.96
CA ASN A 546 -1.70 9.43 21.61
C ASN A 546 -1.41 10.57 22.60
N CYS A 547 -0.64 11.56 22.18
CA CYS A 547 -0.22 12.66 23.04
C CYS A 547 -1.21 13.81 23.05
N GLU A 548 -2.03 13.94 22.02
CA GLU A 548 -2.96 15.08 21.91
C GLU A 548 -3.97 14.89 20.77
N ASP A 549 -5.21 15.33 21.02
CA ASP A 549 -6.16 15.64 19.96
C ASP A 549 -5.89 17.09 19.52
N ALA A 550 -5.44 17.29 18.29
CA ALA A 550 -5.12 18.62 17.76
C ALA A 550 -6.36 19.52 17.55
N GLY A 551 -7.54 19.08 17.98
CA GLY A 551 -8.79 19.88 17.97
C GLY A 551 -9.41 20.16 16.60
N ASP A 552 -8.70 19.85 15.51
CA ASP A 552 -9.12 20.04 14.10
C ASP A 552 -9.25 18.72 13.34
N GLY A 553 -9.55 17.64 14.07
CA GLY A 553 -9.63 16.30 13.51
C GLY A 553 -8.28 15.60 13.31
N LYS A 554 -7.20 16.10 13.87
CA LYS A 554 -5.86 15.51 13.83
C LYS A 554 -5.44 15.01 15.20
N VAL A 555 -4.71 13.89 15.21
CA VAL A 555 -4.19 13.26 16.43
C VAL A 555 -2.68 13.20 16.35
N ILE A 556 -1.99 13.62 17.40
CA ILE A 556 -0.53 13.56 17.49
C ILE A 556 -0.11 12.27 18.16
N LEU A 557 0.65 11.44 17.44
CA LEU A 557 1.22 10.20 17.93
C LEU A 557 2.72 10.34 18.19
N LYS A 558 3.14 9.90 19.35
CA LYS A 558 4.55 9.78 19.71
C LYS A 558 4.99 8.32 19.69
N LYS A 559 5.99 8.01 18.91
CA LYS A 559 6.62 6.69 18.94
C LYS A 559 7.38 6.48 20.23
N ILE A 560 6.88 5.62 21.13
CA ILE A 560 7.47 5.36 22.45
C ILE A 560 8.56 4.28 22.35
N GLY A 561 8.24 3.13 21.78
CA GLY A 561 9.19 2.03 21.64
C GLY A 561 8.51 0.66 21.54
N ASN A 562 9.31 -0.39 21.67
CA ASN A 562 8.84 -1.77 21.56
C ASN A 562 8.30 -2.28 22.90
N LEU A 563 7.17 -2.99 22.87
CA LEU A 563 6.55 -3.56 24.08
C LEU A 563 7.12 -4.94 24.44
N ALA A 564 7.43 -5.79 23.47
CA ALA A 564 8.04 -7.09 23.74
C ALA A 564 9.56 -6.99 23.92
N LYS A 565 10.09 -7.75 24.90
CA LYS A 565 11.53 -7.77 25.21
C LYS A 565 12.35 -8.59 24.22
N ARG A 566 11.73 -9.46 23.46
CA ARG A 566 12.38 -10.34 22.46
C ARG A 566 11.66 -10.26 21.13
N ASN A 567 12.39 -10.55 20.07
CA ASN A 567 11.81 -10.65 18.75
C ASN A 567 10.82 -11.82 18.67
N VAL A 568 9.60 -11.51 18.29
CA VAL A 568 8.51 -12.47 18.10
C VAL A 568 8.29 -12.80 16.63
N SER A 569 9.02 -12.15 15.73
CA SER A 569 8.94 -12.41 14.29
C SER A 569 10.27 -12.18 13.57
N GLY A 570 10.41 -12.72 12.38
CA GLY A 570 11.49 -12.41 11.43
C GLY A 570 11.09 -11.29 10.47
N HIS A 571 9.85 -11.33 9.96
CA HIS A 571 9.32 -10.37 9.00
C HIS A 571 8.27 -9.47 9.63
N THR A 572 7.21 -10.05 10.21
CA THR A 572 6.07 -9.29 10.72
C THR A 572 5.37 -10.02 11.85
N SER A 573 4.94 -9.28 12.86
CA SER A 573 4.03 -9.72 13.91
C SER A 573 2.64 -9.12 13.66
N SER A 574 1.64 -9.55 14.44
CA SER A 574 0.31 -8.94 14.43
C SER A 574 -0.17 -8.76 15.87
N PRO A 575 -0.16 -7.54 16.41
CA PRO A 575 -0.59 -7.29 17.78
C PRO A 575 -2.11 -7.23 17.89
N THR A 576 -2.64 -7.75 19.00
CA THR A 576 -3.95 -7.45 19.53
C THR A 576 -3.85 -7.36 21.05
N VAL A 577 -4.89 -6.89 21.71
CA VAL A 577 -4.92 -6.72 23.18
C VAL A 577 -6.09 -7.49 23.77
N CYS A 578 -5.93 -7.94 25.01
CA CYS A 578 -6.95 -8.61 25.79
C CYS A 578 -6.79 -8.26 27.27
N ASP A 579 -7.75 -8.65 28.09
CA ASP A 579 -7.69 -8.53 29.55
C ASP A 579 -8.27 -9.81 30.18
N PHE A 580 -7.59 -10.96 29.94
CA PHE A 580 -8.06 -12.27 30.39
C PHE A 580 -8.16 -12.41 31.91
N ASP A 581 -7.31 -11.71 32.65
CA ASP A 581 -7.38 -11.74 34.13
C ASP A 581 -8.30 -10.66 34.72
N ARG A 582 -8.94 -9.85 33.85
CA ARG A 582 -9.92 -8.81 34.19
C ARG A 582 -9.40 -7.80 35.22
N ASN A 583 -8.10 -7.50 35.13
CA ASN A 583 -7.46 -6.53 36.04
C ASN A 583 -7.57 -5.07 35.56
N GLY A 584 -8.19 -4.85 34.39
CA GLY A 584 -8.38 -3.56 33.75
C GLY A 584 -7.09 -3.01 33.11
N LYS A 585 -6.07 -3.83 32.88
CA LYS A 585 -4.86 -3.49 32.14
C LYS A 585 -4.80 -4.31 30.86
N PRO A 586 -4.55 -3.68 29.73
CA PRO A 586 -4.47 -4.42 28.47
C PRO A 586 -3.22 -5.31 28.45
N ASP A 587 -3.41 -6.61 28.31
CA ASP A 587 -2.37 -7.56 28.01
C ASP A 587 -2.13 -7.61 26.48
N LEU A 588 -1.02 -8.20 26.04
CA LEU A 588 -0.63 -8.24 24.63
C LEU A 588 -0.68 -9.68 24.11
N ILE A 589 -1.41 -9.89 23.03
CA ILE A 589 -1.31 -11.07 22.19
C ILE A 589 -0.61 -10.69 20.90
N ILE A 590 0.35 -11.50 20.48
CA ILE A 590 1.10 -11.29 19.25
C ILE A 590 0.99 -12.54 18.39
N GLY A 591 0.34 -12.41 17.22
CA GLY A 591 0.41 -13.37 16.16
C GLY A 591 1.75 -13.28 15.45
N SER A 592 2.38 -14.39 15.19
CA SER A 592 3.70 -14.47 14.56
C SER A 592 3.65 -15.17 13.21
N GLU A 593 4.72 -15.05 12.46
CA GLU A 593 4.85 -15.67 11.13
C GLU A 593 4.86 -17.21 11.19
N ASN A 594 5.24 -17.80 12.32
CA ASN A 594 5.13 -19.24 12.54
C ASN A 594 3.69 -19.73 12.83
N GLY A 595 2.70 -18.84 12.77
CA GLY A 595 1.30 -19.16 13.05
C GLY A 595 0.93 -19.27 14.52
N ARG A 596 1.91 -19.18 15.43
CA ARG A 596 1.66 -19.25 16.89
C ARG A 596 1.23 -17.92 17.44
N LEU A 597 0.48 -17.97 18.56
CA LEU A 597 0.02 -16.83 19.32
C LEU A 597 0.82 -16.72 20.62
N TYR A 598 1.53 -15.62 20.80
CA TYR A 598 2.32 -15.34 21.99
C TYR A 598 1.61 -14.38 22.91
N PHE A 599 1.52 -14.73 24.19
CA PHE A 599 0.86 -13.92 25.21
C PHE A 599 1.90 -13.25 26.11
N ILE A 600 1.71 -11.98 26.43
CA ILE A 600 2.57 -11.21 27.31
C ILE A 600 1.67 -10.36 28.22
N LYS A 601 1.74 -10.61 29.52
CA LYS A 601 1.03 -9.79 30.51
C LYS A 601 1.54 -8.35 30.48
N HIS A 602 0.68 -7.40 30.72
CA HIS A 602 1.04 -5.98 30.76
C HIS A 602 2.29 -5.71 31.60
N GLU A 603 2.38 -6.31 32.78
CA GLU A 603 3.49 -6.15 33.72
C GLU A 603 4.82 -6.73 33.22
N ASP A 604 4.76 -7.68 32.29
CA ASP A 604 5.94 -8.32 31.66
C ASP A 604 6.40 -7.57 30.42
N CYS A 605 5.62 -6.65 29.90
CA CYS A 605 5.99 -5.77 28.79
C CYS A 605 7.13 -4.81 29.19
N VAL A 606 7.74 -4.18 28.19
CA VAL A 606 8.73 -3.13 28.45
C VAL A 606 8.03 -1.93 29.07
N SER A 607 8.47 -1.54 30.26
CA SER A 607 7.96 -0.35 30.94
C SER A 607 8.67 0.89 30.42
N TYR A 608 7.90 1.92 30.11
CA TYR A 608 8.41 3.21 29.70
C TYR A 608 8.05 4.31 30.71
N PRO A 609 8.85 5.36 30.85
CA PRO A 609 8.51 6.49 31.70
C PRO A 609 7.15 7.09 31.31
N PRO A 610 6.36 7.54 32.28
CA PRO A 610 5.15 8.30 31.98
C PRO A 610 5.52 9.54 31.14
N SER A 611 4.59 9.98 30.30
CA SER A 611 4.80 11.16 29.47
C SER A 611 5.13 12.37 30.33
N THR A 612 6.25 13.04 30.02
CA THR A 612 6.60 14.34 30.63
C THR A 612 6.01 15.50 29.82
N LEU A 613 5.39 15.22 28.69
CA LEU A 613 4.69 16.22 27.89
C LEU A 613 3.47 16.67 28.69
N LYS A 614 3.44 17.94 29.09
CA LYS A 614 2.18 18.53 29.56
C LYS A 614 1.16 18.37 28.43
N PRO A 615 -0.06 17.92 28.75
CA PRO A 615 -1.11 17.94 27.74
C PRO A 615 -1.14 19.37 27.20
N ARG A 616 -0.96 19.53 25.88
CA ARG A 616 -1.32 20.80 25.27
C ARG A 616 -2.78 21.03 25.64
N LYS A 617 -3.09 22.13 26.33
CA LYS A 617 -4.49 22.51 26.48
C LYS A 617 -5.12 22.45 25.10
N PRO A 618 -6.34 21.91 24.96
CA PRO A 618 -7.07 21.98 23.70
C PRO A 618 -6.90 23.41 23.21
N LYS A 619 -6.42 23.59 22.00
CA LYS A 619 -6.38 24.91 21.40
C LYS A 619 -7.82 25.36 21.48
N GLU A 620 -8.10 26.40 22.29
CA GLU A 620 -9.41 27.05 22.25
C GLU A 620 -9.73 27.17 20.77
N VAL A 621 -10.85 26.65 20.36
CA VAL A 621 -11.34 26.81 18.98
C VAL A 621 -11.41 28.32 18.81
N THR A 622 -10.35 28.90 18.28
CA THR A 622 -10.33 30.31 17.95
C THR A 622 -11.45 30.45 16.93
N PRO A 623 -12.48 31.25 17.20
CA PRO A 623 -13.54 31.43 16.22
C PRO A 623 -12.86 31.80 14.90
N PRO A 624 -13.37 31.33 13.74
CA PRO A 624 -12.76 31.60 12.45
C PRO A 624 -12.52 33.10 12.36
N ARG A 625 -11.36 33.52 11.89
CA ARG A 625 -10.93 34.95 11.83
C ARG A 625 -11.98 35.87 11.21
N PHE A 626 -12.85 35.28 10.39
CA PHE A 626 -14.02 35.95 9.81
C PHE A 626 -15.10 34.90 9.49
N SER A 627 -16.36 35.32 9.48
CA SER A 627 -17.47 34.44 9.11
C SER A 627 -17.27 33.87 7.71
N GLY A 628 -17.52 32.58 7.52
CA GLY A 628 -17.38 31.90 6.22
C GLY A 628 -16.00 31.30 5.95
N LEU A 629 -14.98 31.53 6.77
CA LEU A 629 -13.71 30.80 6.68
C LEU A 629 -13.94 29.33 7.09
N ILE A 630 -13.61 28.41 6.18
CA ILE A 630 -13.69 26.96 6.45
C ILE A 630 -12.35 26.42 6.90
N SER A 631 -11.31 26.66 6.10
CA SER A 631 -9.95 26.19 6.44
C SER A 631 -8.89 27.05 5.78
N GLU A 632 -7.69 26.96 6.36
CA GLU A 632 -6.48 27.53 5.78
C GLU A 632 -5.29 26.62 6.07
N GLU A 633 -4.46 26.41 5.04
CA GLU A 633 -3.30 25.52 5.13
C GLU A 633 -2.20 25.97 4.17
N PHE A 634 -0.99 25.45 4.36
CA PHE A 634 0.07 25.58 3.35
C PHE A 634 0.03 24.36 2.42
N ILE A 635 0.16 24.58 1.10
CA ILE A 635 0.23 23.49 0.12
C ILE A 635 1.43 22.59 0.38
N PHE A 636 2.50 23.13 0.94
CA PHE A 636 3.68 22.40 1.38
C PHE A 636 4.31 23.08 2.58
N GLN A 637 4.87 22.30 3.50
CA GLN A 637 5.60 22.82 4.65
C GLN A 637 7.08 23.02 4.32
N ASN A 638 7.70 22.02 3.69
CA ASN A 638 9.09 22.06 3.26
C ASN A 638 9.15 22.27 1.75
N ALA A 639 9.60 23.45 1.35
CA ALA A 639 9.75 23.79 -0.06
C ALA A 639 10.99 23.11 -0.65
N PRO A 640 10.91 22.49 -1.84
CA PRO A 640 12.07 21.99 -2.54
C PRO A 640 12.92 23.10 -3.19
N HIS A 641 12.54 24.35 -3.02
CA HIS A 641 13.15 25.58 -3.57
C HIS A 641 13.23 26.68 -2.50
N LYS A 642 14.10 27.66 -2.68
CA LYS A 642 14.28 28.76 -1.72
C LYS A 642 13.16 29.80 -1.79
N GLU A 643 12.72 30.13 -3.01
CA GLU A 643 11.63 31.08 -3.26
C GLU A 643 10.59 30.47 -4.21
N CYS A 644 9.34 30.89 -4.04
CA CYS A 644 8.26 30.58 -4.96
C CYS A 644 7.33 31.78 -5.13
N HIS A 645 6.62 31.84 -6.26
CA HIS A 645 5.71 32.93 -6.54
C HIS A 645 4.64 32.56 -7.55
N ALA A 646 3.60 33.44 -7.70
CA ALA A 646 2.54 33.34 -8.68
C ALA A 646 1.83 31.97 -8.73
N SER A 647 1.13 31.64 -7.67
CA SER A 647 0.34 30.42 -7.61
C SER A 647 -0.92 30.50 -8.47
N THR A 648 -1.36 29.33 -8.94
CA THR A 648 -2.63 29.10 -9.64
C THR A 648 -3.23 27.79 -9.15
N LEU A 649 -4.54 27.61 -9.29
CA LEU A 649 -5.20 26.36 -8.94
C LEU A 649 -6.35 26.04 -9.91
N ALA A 650 -6.70 24.77 -10.03
CA ALA A 650 -7.85 24.31 -10.81
C ALA A 650 -8.52 23.12 -10.12
N GLN A 651 -9.84 23.00 -10.31
CA GLN A 651 -10.58 21.79 -9.90
C GLN A 651 -10.61 20.80 -11.06
N THR A 652 -10.25 19.57 -10.77
CA THR A 652 -10.41 18.42 -11.68
C THR A 652 -11.48 17.48 -11.13
N SER A 653 -11.83 16.42 -11.86
CA SER A 653 -12.75 15.39 -11.36
C SER A 653 -12.17 14.56 -10.22
N ARG A 654 -10.91 14.76 -9.84
CA ARG A 654 -10.23 14.02 -8.76
C ARG A 654 -9.70 14.91 -7.63
N GLY A 655 -10.07 16.16 -7.58
CA GLY A 655 -9.63 17.12 -6.57
C GLY A 655 -9.00 18.37 -7.18
N LEU A 656 -8.22 19.07 -6.37
CA LEU A 656 -7.58 20.31 -6.78
C LEU A 656 -6.15 20.07 -7.29
N VAL A 657 -5.72 20.93 -8.19
CA VAL A 657 -4.32 21.03 -8.60
C VAL A 657 -3.87 22.47 -8.43
N ALA A 658 -2.76 22.68 -7.76
CA ALA A 658 -2.11 23.98 -7.65
C ALA A 658 -0.75 23.94 -8.35
N ALA A 659 -0.36 25.04 -8.97
CA ALA A 659 0.95 25.19 -9.57
C ALA A 659 1.53 26.57 -9.23
N TRP A 660 2.84 26.68 -9.26
CA TRP A 660 3.60 27.92 -9.00
C TRP A 660 4.97 27.86 -9.67
N PHE A 661 5.66 28.96 -9.76
CA PHE A 661 7.06 28.92 -10.11
C PHE A 661 7.95 28.99 -8.86
N GLY A 662 9.09 28.30 -8.87
CA GLY A 662 10.00 28.27 -7.73
C GLY A 662 11.42 27.87 -8.12
N GLY A 663 12.39 28.46 -7.43
CA GLY A 663 13.83 28.26 -7.63
C GLY A 663 14.63 28.92 -6.50
N THR A 664 15.90 29.25 -6.75
CA THR A 664 16.73 29.97 -5.77
C THR A 664 16.27 31.40 -5.56
N LYS A 665 15.87 32.09 -6.62
CA LYS A 665 15.32 33.45 -6.60
C LYS A 665 14.65 33.71 -7.95
N GLU A 666 13.56 34.48 -7.94
CA GLU A 666 12.91 34.96 -9.18
C GLU A 666 13.95 35.54 -10.17
N LYS A 667 13.82 35.22 -11.46
CA LYS A 667 14.73 35.54 -12.58
C LYS A 667 15.97 34.65 -12.69
N ASN A 668 16.27 33.82 -11.73
CA ASN A 668 17.38 32.89 -11.83
C ASN A 668 17.07 31.74 -12.80
N PRO A 669 18.07 31.26 -13.55
CA PRO A 669 17.85 30.18 -14.53
C PRO A 669 17.33 28.86 -13.95
N ASP A 670 17.43 28.63 -12.63
CA ASP A 670 16.95 27.45 -11.95
C ASP A 670 15.46 27.50 -11.58
N VAL A 671 14.78 28.61 -11.89
CA VAL A 671 13.34 28.75 -11.63
C VAL A 671 12.55 27.86 -12.58
N GLY A 672 11.85 26.90 -12.03
CA GLY A 672 10.98 25.96 -12.75
C GLY A 672 9.52 26.08 -12.37
N ILE A 673 8.66 25.30 -13.04
CA ILE A 673 7.24 25.15 -12.72
C ILE A 673 7.04 23.90 -11.85
N TRP A 674 6.39 24.11 -10.73
CA TRP A 674 6.07 23.11 -9.71
C TRP A 674 4.57 22.98 -9.58
N SER A 675 4.11 21.78 -9.22
CA SER A 675 2.71 21.56 -8.84
C SER A 675 2.56 20.57 -7.68
N SER A 676 1.41 20.68 -7.02
CA SER A 676 0.87 19.72 -6.10
C SER A 676 -0.60 19.46 -6.47
N TYR A 677 -1.07 18.24 -6.22
CA TYR A 677 -2.49 17.94 -6.31
C TYR A 677 -3.06 17.68 -4.91
N HIS A 678 -4.31 18.03 -4.69
CA HIS A 678 -5.07 17.77 -3.47
C HIS A 678 -6.13 16.69 -3.75
N ASP A 679 -6.08 15.60 -3.04
CA ASP A 679 -6.92 14.42 -3.26
C ASP A 679 -8.25 14.45 -2.49
N GLY A 680 -8.61 15.61 -1.94
CA GLY A 680 -9.74 15.79 -1.02
C GLY A 680 -9.35 15.76 0.45
N LYS A 681 -8.12 15.31 0.75
CA LYS A 681 -7.61 15.14 2.12
C LYS A 681 -6.35 15.93 2.39
N ARG A 682 -5.43 15.97 1.44
CA ARG A 682 -4.11 16.61 1.58
C ARG A 682 -3.50 16.96 0.25
N TRP A 683 -2.53 17.84 0.29
CA TRP A 683 -1.67 18.17 -0.83
C TRP A 683 -0.56 17.13 -0.99
N SER A 684 -0.29 16.72 -2.22
CA SER A 684 0.89 15.91 -2.55
C SER A 684 2.18 16.69 -2.34
N SER A 685 3.31 16.00 -2.22
CA SER A 685 4.61 16.68 -2.27
C SER A 685 4.78 17.44 -3.60
N PRO A 686 5.38 18.64 -3.58
CA PRO A 686 5.67 19.41 -4.79
C PRO A 686 6.51 18.61 -5.79
N ARG A 687 6.11 18.67 -7.07
CA ARG A 687 6.85 18.07 -8.18
C ARG A 687 7.16 19.10 -9.24
N GLN A 688 8.41 19.11 -9.73
CA GLN A 688 8.83 19.98 -10.84
C GLN A 688 8.44 19.35 -12.18
N TRP A 689 7.87 20.16 -13.08
CA TRP A 689 7.43 19.73 -14.41
C TRP A 689 8.18 20.41 -15.54
N ALA A 690 8.58 21.67 -15.36
CA ALA A 690 9.38 22.41 -16.30
C ALA A 690 10.55 23.08 -15.59
N ASP A 691 11.68 23.12 -16.25
CA ASP A 691 12.92 23.68 -15.73
C ASP A 691 13.56 24.73 -16.67
N GLY A 692 12.87 25.07 -17.74
CA GLY A 692 13.30 26.07 -18.71
C GLY A 692 14.53 25.71 -19.55
N LEU A 693 14.95 24.44 -19.53
CA LEU A 693 16.09 23.92 -20.29
C LEU A 693 15.80 23.99 -21.80
N GLN A 694 16.67 24.70 -22.56
CA GLN A 694 16.56 24.81 -24.00
C GLN A 694 17.48 23.83 -24.73
N HIS A 695 18.74 23.73 -24.30
CA HIS A 695 19.74 22.76 -24.76
C HIS A 695 20.85 22.64 -23.72
N LYS A 696 21.83 21.77 -23.95
CA LYS A 696 22.82 21.27 -22.96
C LYS A 696 23.27 22.25 -21.86
N ASN A 697 23.41 23.53 -22.13
CA ASN A 697 23.94 24.52 -21.19
C ASN A 697 23.11 25.81 -21.09
N LEU A 698 21.96 25.89 -21.77
CA LEU A 698 21.12 27.06 -21.78
C LEU A 698 19.80 26.78 -21.07
N ARG A 699 19.56 27.49 -19.98
CA ARG A 699 18.33 27.43 -19.21
C ARG A 699 17.82 28.84 -18.96
N TYR A 700 16.51 29.03 -19.16
CA TYR A 700 15.83 30.27 -18.82
C TYR A 700 14.84 30.02 -17.67
N PRO A 701 14.59 31.04 -16.82
CA PRO A 701 13.55 30.91 -15.79
C PRO A 701 12.17 30.68 -16.40
N CYS A 702 11.36 29.90 -15.67
CA CYS A 702 9.95 29.76 -15.95
C CYS A 702 9.13 30.77 -15.12
N TRP A 703 7.95 31.20 -15.66
CA TRP A 703 7.17 32.27 -15.07
C TRP A 703 5.67 32.01 -15.13
N ASN A 704 4.91 32.58 -14.20
CA ASN A 704 3.47 32.76 -14.18
C ASN A 704 2.66 31.55 -14.71
N PRO A 705 2.65 30.41 -14.04
CA PRO A 705 1.79 29.29 -14.42
C PRO A 705 0.32 29.68 -14.32
N VAL A 706 -0.50 29.15 -15.25
CA VAL A 706 -1.94 29.26 -15.24
C VAL A 706 -2.54 27.88 -15.49
N LEU A 707 -3.22 27.33 -14.51
CA LEU A 707 -3.99 26.10 -14.63
C LEU A 707 -5.41 26.40 -15.11
N TYR A 708 -5.87 25.64 -16.09
CA TYR A 708 -7.25 25.74 -16.59
C TYR A 708 -7.80 24.35 -16.92
N GLN A 709 -8.97 24.02 -16.36
CA GLN A 709 -9.72 22.82 -16.67
C GLN A 709 -10.90 23.19 -17.56
N PRO A 710 -10.87 22.83 -18.86
CA PRO A 710 -11.95 23.18 -19.78
C PRO A 710 -13.26 22.48 -19.41
N GLU A 711 -13.26 21.17 -19.41
CA GLU A 711 -14.37 20.30 -19.00
C GLU A 711 -13.82 19.06 -18.27
N ALA A 712 -14.67 18.38 -17.52
CA ALA A 712 -14.25 17.25 -16.68
C ALA A 712 -13.62 16.08 -17.48
N ASN A 713 -13.98 15.93 -18.75
CA ASN A 713 -13.46 14.89 -19.66
C ASN A 713 -12.31 15.37 -20.55
N GLN A 714 -11.96 16.65 -20.52
CA GLN A 714 -10.86 17.21 -21.27
C GLN A 714 -9.57 17.25 -20.42
N PRO A 715 -8.38 17.30 -21.04
CA PRO A 715 -7.14 17.40 -20.31
C PRO A 715 -7.05 18.73 -19.54
N LEU A 716 -6.43 18.68 -18.36
CA LEU A 716 -6.05 19.88 -17.62
C LEU A 716 -4.92 20.58 -18.38
N MET A 717 -5.06 21.87 -18.59
CA MET A 717 -4.09 22.72 -19.26
C MET A 717 -3.23 23.46 -18.25
N LEU A 718 -1.92 23.46 -18.43
CA LEU A 718 -0.96 24.24 -17.66
C LEU A 718 -0.18 25.13 -18.62
N PHE A 719 -0.54 26.41 -18.66
CA PHE A 719 0.19 27.44 -19.39
C PHE A 719 1.28 28.03 -18.50
N PHE A 720 2.42 28.39 -19.08
CA PHE A 720 3.48 29.13 -18.39
C PHE A 720 4.37 29.84 -19.41
N LYS A 721 5.31 30.63 -18.92
CA LYS A 721 6.25 31.35 -19.76
C LYS A 721 7.66 30.86 -19.52
N VAL A 722 8.48 30.87 -20.54
CA VAL A 722 9.92 30.60 -20.47
C VAL A 722 10.67 31.75 -21.14
N GLY A 723 11.70 32.23 -20.53
CA GLY A 723 12.52 33.35 -21.13
C GLY A 723 13.32 34.10 -20.07
N PRO A 724 14.31 34.90 -20.49
CA PRO A 724 15.24 35.54 -19.57
C PRO A 724 14.54 36.62 -18.69
N ASN A 725 13.48 37.21 -19.18
CA ASN A 725 12.70 38.23 -18.48
C ASN A 725 11.31 38.41 -19.14
N PRO A 726 10.37 39.16 -18.54
CA PRO A 726 9.03 39.36 -19.09
C PRO A 726 8.93 40.10 -20.44
N ARG A 727 10.03 40.62 -20.96
CA ARG A 727 10.09 41.30 -22.27
C ARG A 727 10.44 40.36 -23.43
N GLU A 728 11.10 39.23 -23.06
CA GLU A 728 11.69 38.30 -24.03
C GLU A 728 11.22 36.85 -23.80
N TRP A 729 10.18 36.65 -23.02
CA TRP A 729 9.62 35.32 -22.80
C TRP A 729 8.70 34.87 -23.94
N TRP A 730 8.36 33.58 -23.94
CA TRP A 730 7.35 33.01 -24.83
C TRP A 730 6.45 32.07 -24.05
N GLY A 731 5.29 31.78 -24.61
CA GLY A 731 4.31 30.89 -24.00
C GLY A 731 4.61 29.42 -24.24
N GLU A 732 4.37 28.62 -23.23
CA GLU A 732 4.42 27.14 -23.24
C GLU A 732 3.11 26.58 -22.68
N LEU A 733 2.74 25.39 -23.17
CA LEU A 733 1.57 24.63 -22.72
C LEU A 733 1.95 23.20 -22.42
N MET A 734 1.51 22.69 -21.28
CA MET A 734 1.52 21.28 -20.94
C MET A 734 0.10 20.77 -20.74
N LEU A 735 -0.17 19.53 -21.11
CA LEU A 735 -1.45 18.87 -20.94
C LEU A 735 -1.34 17.72 -19.95
N SER A 736 -2.32 17.59 -19.07
CA SER A 736 -2.46 16.46 -18.16
C SER A 736 -3.74 15.70 -18.48
N TYR A 737 -3.60 14.43 -18.81
CA TYR A 737 -4.70 13.50 -19.10
C TYR A 737 -5.11 12.69 -17.84
N ASP A 738 -4.31 12.76 -16.80
CA ASP A 738 -4.51 12.07 -15.53
C ASP A 738 -4.93 13.01 -14.38
N ARG A 739 -5.48 14.19 -14.77
CA ARG A 739 -6.04 15.19 -13.86
C ARG A 739 -5.02 15.85 -12.92
N GLY A 740 -3.85 16.16 -13.46
CA GLY A 740 -2.80 16.92 -12.77
C GLY A 740 -1.77 16.10 -12.02
N ARG A 741 -1.81 14.78 -12.14
CA ARG A 741 -0.78 13.90 -11.52
C ARG A 741 0.49 13.85 -12.34
N SER A 742 0.37 13.90 -13.66
CA SER A 742 1.47 14.05 -14.58
C SER A 742 1.11 14.97 -15.73
N PHE A 743 2.11 15.56 -16.34
CA PHE A 743 1.96 16.43 -17.50
C PHE A 743 2.80 15.91 -18.67
N GLN A 744 2.24 16.03 -19.87
CA GLN A 744 2.98 15.78 -21.10
C GLN A 744 4.10 16.80 -21.27
N PRO A 745 5.13 16.54 -22.09
CA PRO A 745 6.17 17.51 -22.39
C PRO A 745 5.58 18.85 -22.86
N ALA A 746 6.25 19.93 -22.48
CA ALA A 746 5.84 21.27 -22.86
C ALA A 746 5.87 21.48 -24.38
N GLN A 747 4.86 22.17 -24.87
CA GLN A 747 4.75 22.60 -26.26
C GLN A 747 4.77 24.10 -26.31
N ARG A 748 5.69 24.67 -27.10
CA ARG A 748 5.76 26.10 -27.34
C ARG A 748 4.53 26.56 -28.09
N LEU A 749 3.91 27.64 -27.62
CA LEU A 749 2.79 28.27 -28.31
C LEU A 749 3.27 28.92 -29.62
N PRO A 750 2.35 29.17 -30.57
CA PRO A 750 2.71 29.88 -31.82
C PRO A 750 3.41 31.19 -31.55
N GLU A 751 4.19 31.67 -32.54
CA GLU A 751 4.83 32.98 -32.46
C GLU A 751 3.80 34.08 -32.22
N GLU A 752 4.14 35.08 -31.39
CA GLU A 752 3.29 36.17 -30.94
C GLU A 752 2.13 35.76 -30.00
N ILE A 753 2.01 34.48 -29.64
CA ILE A 753 1.03 33.99 -28.67
C ILE A 753 1.75 33.66 -27.36
N ASP A 754 1.36 34.35 -26.30
CA ASP A 754 1.87 34.11 -24.95
C ASP A 754 1.00 33.13 -24.14
N GLY A 755 -0.27 32.98 -24.53
CA GLY A 755 -1.28 32.31 -23.67
C GLY A 755 -1.69 33.25 -22.51
N PRO A 756 -2.50 32.77 -21.58
CA PRO A 756 -2.95 33.57 -20.45
C PRO A 756 -1.75 33.92 -19.56
N VAL A 757 -1.63 35.18 -19.19
CA VAL A 757 -0.55 35.71 -18.35
C VAL A 757 -1.11 35.93 -16.95
N ARG A 758 -0.81 35.02 -16.02
CA ARG A 758 -1.17 34.99 -14.60
C ARG A 758 -2.64 34.66 -14.28
N SER A 759 -3.63 35.32 -14.91
CA SER A 759 -5.06 35.14 -14.62
C SER A 759 -5.70 34.14 -15.56
N LYS A 760 -6.79 33.52 -15.10
CA LYS A 760 -7.44 32.42 -15.83
C LYS A 760 -8.16 32.90 -17.09
N PRO A 761 -8.16 32.07 -18.14
CA PRO A 761 -9.04 32.28 -19.28
C PRO A 761 -10.51 32.04 -18.91
N ILE A 762 -11.39 32.61 -19.70
CA ILE A 762 -12.83 32.32 -19.65
C ILE A 762 -13.29 31.63 -20.94
N ARG A 763 -14.30 30.79 -20.84
CA ARG A 763 -14.93 30.13 -21.99
C ARG A 763 -16.12 30.97 -22.46
N LEU A 764 -16.13 31.35 -23.72
CA LEU A 764 -17.22 32.06 -24.37
C LEU A 764 -18.34 31.07 -24.75
N LYS A 765 -19.54 31.58 -25.08
CA LYS A 765 -20.71 30.74 -25.41
C LYS A 765 -20.51 29.85 -26.64
N ASP A 766 -19.70 30.29 -27.58
CA ASP A 766 -19.33 29.52 -28.79
C ASP A 766 -18.24 28.45 -28.56
N GLY A 767 -17.79 28.32 -27.32
CA GLY A 767 -16.71 27.37 -26.94
C GLY A 767 -15.30 27.97 -27.03
N THR A 768 -15.13 29.15 -27.59
CA THR A 768 -13.82 29.86 -27.68
C THR A 768 -13.27 30.13 -26.27
N LEU A 769 -11.99 29.88 -26.07
CA LEU A 769 -11.27 30.23 -24.85
C LEU A 769 -10.69 31.63 -25.02
N LEU A 770 -11.11 32.58 -24.20
CA LEU A 770 -10.58 33.92 -24.17
C LEU A 770 -9.54 34.06 -23.07
N CYS A 771 -8.28 34.20 -23.48
CA CYS A 771 -7.12 34.30 -22.62
C CYS A 771 -6.73 35.76 -22.38
N PRO A 772 -6.73 36.20 -21.10
CA PRO A 772 -6.21 37.53 -20.77
C PRO A 772 -4.68 37.49 -20.77
N SER A 773 -4.08 38.44 -21.52
CA SER A 773 -2.65 38.48 -21.72
C SER A 773 -2.09 39.91 -21.65
N SER A 774 -0.78 40.01 -21.57
CA SER A 774 -0.09 41.32 -21.52
C SER A 774 1.37 41.19 -21.91
N THR A 775 1.95 42.28 -22.41
CA THR A 775 3.38 42.41 -22.73
C THR A 775 4.01 43.59 -21.99
N GLU A 776 5.29 43.42 -21.66
CA GLU A 776 6.10 44.41 -20.95
C GLU A 776 7.28 44.80 -21.85
N HIS A 777 7.20 45.90 -22.56
CA HIS A 777 8.27 46.46 -23.39
C HIS A 777 8.78 47.74 -22.78
N ASP A 778 10.07 47.81 -22.42
CA ASP A 778 10.74 48.92 -21.78
C ASP A 778 9.88 49.70 -20.78
N ASP A 779 9.40 50.90 -21.08
CA ASP A 779 8.54 51.67 -20.22
C ASP A 779 7.04 51.52 -20.54
N GLU A 780 6.67 50.70 -21.52
CA GLU A 780 5.30 50.52 -21.97
C GLU A 780 4.75 49.16 -21.53
N TRP A 781 3.71 49.19 -20.69
CA TRP A 781 2.89 48.04 -20.36
C TRP A 781 1.64 48.03 -21.23
N ARG A 782 1.39 46.91 -21.92
CA ARG A 782 0.27 46.73 -22.82
C ARG A 782 -0.49 45.45 -22.49
N PHE A 783 -1.80 45.50 -22.53
CA PHE A 783 -2.66 44.33 -22.44
C PHE A 783 -3.15 43.92 -23.83
N HIS A 784 -3.46 42.67 -24.01
CA HIS A 784 -4.13 42.12 -25.18
C HIS A 784 -4.93 40.89 -24.78
N PHE A 785 -5.73 40.41 -25.70
CA PHE A 785 -6.47 39.17 -25.51
C PHE A 785 -6.09 38.17 -26.60
N GLU A 786 -6.03 36.91 -26.24
CA GLU A 786 -5.78 35.82 -27.16
C GLU A 786 -6.97 34.88 -27.14
N LYS A 787 -7.32 34.32 -28.29
CA LYS A 787 -8.45 33.39 -28.44
C LYS A 787 -7.92 32.06 -28.93
N LEU A 788 -8.38 30.99 -28.28
CA LEU A 788 -8.18 29.62 -28.74
C LEU A 788 -9.52 29.03 -29.13
N ASN A 789 -9.68 28.76 -30.44
CA ASN A 789 -10.88 28.13 -30.98
C ASN A 789 -10.48 26.99 -31.93
N ASP A 790 -11.01 25.78 -31.73
CA ASP A 790 -10.72 24.58 -32.52
C ASP A 790 -9.20 24.36 -32.76
N GLY A 791 -8.39 24.58 -31.73
CA GLY A 791 -6.94 24.45 -31.78
C GLY A 791 -6.19 25.58 -32.49
N LYS A 792 -6.89 26.62 -32.95
CA LYS A 792 -6.29 27.78 -33.61
C LYS A 792 -6.20 28.96 -32.66
N TRP A 793 -5.04 29.58 -32.61
CA TRP A 793 -4.79 30.77 -31.84
C TRP A 793 -4.96 32.02 -32.69
N SER A 794 -5.45 33.07 -32.07
CA SER A 794 -5.46 34.44 -32.61
C SER A 794 -5.25 35.44 -31.49
N ARG A 795 -4.61 36.55 -31.82
CA ARG A 795 -4.35 37.67 -30.89
C ARG A 795 -5.15 38.89 -31.31
N PHE A 796 -5.68 39.59 -30.34
CA PHE A 796 -6.41 40.83 -30.52
C PHE A 796 -5.90 41.88 -29.54
N GLU A 797 -5.49 43.04 -30.07
CA GLU A 797 -5.09 44.21 -29.29
C GLU A 797 -6.18 45.31 -29.41
N PRO A 798 -6.92 45.60 -28.33
CA PRO A 798 -7.84 46.70 -28.31
C PRO A 798 -7.10 47.99 -28.53
N GLN A 799 -7.77 49.00 -29.18
CA GLN A 799 -7.19 50.31 -29.38
C GLN A 799 -6.81 50.91 -28.02
N GLN A 800 -5.50 51.08 -27.79
CA GLN A 800 -4.95 51.34 -26.45
C GLN A 800 -4.76 52.83 -26.23
N GLN A 801 -5.26 53.29 -25.08
CA GLN A 801 -4.68 54.39 -24.37
C GLN A 801 -3.53 53.89 -23.52
N LEU A 802 -2.42 54.63 -23.45
CA LEU A 802 -1.25 54.29 -22.63
C LEU A 802 -1.56 54.38 -21.12
N PHE A 803 -2.16 53.31 -20.57
CA PHE A 803 -2.54 53.29 -19.15
C PHE A 803 -1.57 52.50 -18.29
N GLN A 804 -0.48 51.98 -18.83
CA GLN A 804 0.53 51.23 -18.08
C GLN A 804 -0.10 50.12 -17.24
N VAL A 805 -0.88 49.25 -17.88
CA VAL A 805 -1.62 48.14 -17.25
C VAL A 805 -1.19 46.80 -17.79
N ILE A 806 -1.18 45.76 -16.92
CA ILE A 806 -0.89 44.37 -17.27
C ILE A 806 -1.76 43.40 -16.50
N GLN A 807 -1.65 42.14 -16.89
CA GLN A 807 -2.22 40.97 -16.17
C GLN A 807 -3.71 41.14 -15.88
N PRO A 808 -4.55 41.29 -16.91
CA PRO A 808 -6.01 41.42 -16.72
C PRO A 808 -6.60 40.14 -16.10
N THR A 809 -7.59 40.36 -15.25
CA THR A 809 -8.49 39.26 -14.76
C THR A 809 -9.90 39.56 -15.25
N LEU A 810 -10.68 38.55 -15.59
CA LEU A 810 -11.95 38.68 -16.30
C LEU A 810 -13.16 38.34 -15.41
N LEU A 811 -14.17 39.20 -15.46
CA LEU A 811 -15.51 38.97 -14.90
C LEU A 811 -16.50 38.77 -16.03
N THR A 812 -17.38 37.80 -15.85
CA THR A 812 -18.51 37.53 -16.76
C THR A 812 -19.80 38.11 -16.18
N HIS A 813 -20.57 38.76 -17.02
CA HIS A 813 -21.87 39.34 -16.66
C HIS A 813 -22.98 38.72 -17.52
N PRO A 814 -24.27 38.94 -17.19
CA PRO A 814 -25.36 38.52 -18.03
C PRO A 814 -25.24 38.98 -19.48
N GLY A 815 -25.67 38.12 -20.41
CA GLY A 815 -25.53 38.37 -21.84
C GLY A 815 -24.14 38.05 -22.38
N GLN A 816 -23.53 38.98 -23.11
CA GLN A 816 -22.17 38.84 -23.65
C GLN A 816 -21.22 39.87 -23.05
N ARG A 817 -21.59 40.45 -21.93
CA ARG A 817 -20.78 41.50 -21.29
C ARG A 817 -19.64 40.84 -20.53
N ILE A 818 -18.42 41.28 -20.77
CA ILE A 818 -17.18 40.85 -20.07
C ILE A 818 -16.51 42.12 -19.54
N GLN A 819 -16.06 42.09 -18.30
CA GLN A 819 -15.29 43.17 -17.70
C GLN A 819 -13.89 42.68 -17.38
N ALA A 820 -12.87 43.51 -17.69
CA ALA A 820 -11.49 43.23 -17.33
C ALA A 820 -11.03 44.22 -16.24
N LEU A 821 -10.35 43.69 -15.26
CA LEU A 821 -9.71 44.44 -14.18
C LEU A 821 -8.20 44.25 -14.28
N TYR A 822 -7.45 45.35 -14.15
CA TYR A 822 -6.03 45.39 -14.41
C TYR A 822 -5.24 45.89 -13.21
N ARG A 823 -4.09 45.29 -12.98
CA ARG A 823 -2.99 45.83 -12.21
C ARG A 823 -2.38 47.02 -12.98
N SER A 824 -2.02 48.09 -12.26
CA SER A 824 -1.46 49.29 -12.91
C SER A 824 -0.32 49.97 -12.17
N LYS A 825 0.43 50.84 -12.88
CA LYS A 825 1.42 51.76 -12.29
C LYS A 825 0.80 53.04 -11.68
N HIS A 826 -0.52 53.16 -11.72
CA HIS A 826 -1.26 54.40 -11.33
C HIS A 826 -1.81 54.39 -9.89
N GLY A 827 -1.37 53.43 -9.05
CA GLY A 827 -1.86 53.33 -7.67
C GLY A 827 -3.34 52.89 -7.54
N ALA A 828 -4.01 52.58 -8.63
CA ALA A 828 -5.41 52.16 -8.68
C ALA A 828 -5.64 50.97 -9.60
N ILE A 829 -6.71 50.19 -9.35
CA ILE A 829 -7.20 49.20 -10.29
C ILE A 829 -7.83 49.91 -11.49
N ILE A 830 -7.47 49.51 -12.69
CA ILE A 830 -8.01 49.99 -13.96
C ILE A 830 -9.00 48.96 -14.49
N THR A 831 -10.01 49.40 -15.20
CA THR A 831 -11.06 48.54 -15.77
C THR A 831 -11.51 49.01 -17.13
N ASN A 832 -11.98 48.09 -17.95
CA ASN A 832 -12.79 48.33 -19.14
C ASN A 832 -13.77 47.16 -19.33
N GLU A 833 -14.64 47.28 -20.32
CA GLU A 833 -15.64 46.25 -20.59
C GLU A 833 -15.84 46.01 -22.10
N SER A 834 -16.23 44.79 -22.42
CA SER A 834 -16.77 44.41 -23.72
C SER A 834 -18.25 44.10 -23.55
N LYS A 835 -19.08 44.51 -24.51
CA LYS A 835 -20.52 44.21 -24.57
C LYS A 835 -20.89 43.14 -25.59
N ASN A 836 -19.92 42.66 -26.35
CA ASN A 836 -20.09 41.75 -27.48
C ASN A 836 -19.15 40.54 -27.44
N GLY A 837 -18.94 39.97 -26.26
CA GLY A 837 -18.16 38.73 -26.12
C GLY A 837 -16.67 38.87 -26.32
N GLY A 838 -16.11 40.06 -26.08
CA GLY A 838 -14.67 40.33 -26.24
C GLY A 838 -14.24 40.75 -27.65
N GLU A 839 -15.18 41.11 -28.55
CA GLU A 839 -14.87 41.58 -29.90
C GLU A 839 -14.39 43.03 -29.89
N SER A 840 -14.99 43.86 -29.04
CA SER A 840 -14.58 45.24 -28.86
C SER A 840 -14.65 45.65 -27.40
N TRP A 841 -13.80 46.62 -27.00
CA TRP A 841 -13.62 47.02 -25.62
C TRP A 841 -13.77 48.54 -25.46
N SER A 842 -14.40 48.96 -24.36
CA SER A 842 -14.50 50.36 -23.99
C SER A 842 -13.12 50.94 -23.60
N PRO A 843 -12.95 52.27 -23.58
CA PRO A 843 -11.76 52.90 -23.04
C PRO A 843 -11.48 52.49 -21.57
N LEU A 844 -10.22 52.46 -21.20
CA LEU A 844 -9.75 52.21 -19.83
C LEU A 844 -10.17 53.34 -18.89
N LYS A 845 -10.57 52.99 -17.67
CA LYS A 845 -10.91 53.93 -16.59
C LYS A 845 -10.51 53.40 -15.22
N LYS A 846 -10.31 54.29 -14.26
CA LYS A 846 -10.10 53.85 -12.85
C LYS A 846 -11.37 53.21 -12.27
N LEU A 847 -11.19 52.13 -11.49
CA LEU A 847 -12.29 51.46 -10.81
C LEU A 847 -12.64 52.11 -9.47
N GLY A 848 -11.76 52.99 -8.93
CA GLY A 848 -11.97 53.57 -7.60
C GLY A 848 -11.50 52.72 -6.44
N LEU A 849 -10.67 51.71 -6.72
CA LEU A 849 -10.00 50.87 -5.71
C LEU A 849 -8.46 51.06 -5.83
N PRO A 850 -7.73 51.06 -4.71
CA PRO A 850 -6.28 51.20 -4.73
C PRO A 850 -5.61 49.95 -5.28
N ASN A 851 -4.44 50.08 -5.87
CA ASN A 851 -3.57 48.97 -6.23
C ASN A 851 -2.11 49.36 -6.02
N ASN A 852 -1.40 48.56 -5.33
CA ASN A 852 0.02 48.72 -5.03
C ASN A 852 0.95 48.14 -6.11
N ASN A 853 0.48 48.08 -7.33
CA ASN A 853 1.17 47.39 -8.41
C ASN A 853 1.48 45.92 -8.13
N SER A 854 0.55 45.24 -7.53
CA SER A 854 0.59 43.78 -7.31
C SER A 854 -0.49 43.09 -8.13
N GLY A 855 -0.28 41.80 -8.39
CA GLY A 855 -1.27 40.96 -9.09
C GLY A 855 -2.60 40.91 -8.34
N ILE A 856 -3.71 40.96 -9.08
CA ILE A 856 -5.09 40.86 -8.59
C ILE A 856 -5.78 39.65 -9.20
N GLU A 857 -6.78 39.08 -8.55
CA GLU A 857 -7.63 38.04 -9.12
C GLU A 857 -9.10 38.32 -8.87
N ALA A 858 -9.92 38.23 -9.92
CA ALA A 858 -11.36 38.39 -9.83
C ALA A 858 -12.07 37.09 -10.29
N LEU A 859 -13.20 36.84 -9.71
CA LEU A 859 -14.00 35.64 -9.96
C LEU A 859 -15.49 35.98 -9.99
N THR A 860 -16.21 35.53 -11.01
CA THR A 860 -17.67 35.55 -11.02
C THR A 860 -18.21 34.25 -10.45
N LEU A 861 -18.96 34.34 -9.36
CA LEU A 861 -19.62 33.22 -8.71
C LEU A 861 -20.81 32.69 -9.52
N ALA A 862 -21.22 31.47 -9.25
CA ALA A 862 -22.38 30.83 -9.88
C ALA A 862 -23.69 31.60 -9.66
N ASN A 863 -23.81 32.33 -8.54
CA ASN A 863 -24.96 33.22 -8.25
C ASN A 863 -24.89 34.59 -8.93
N GLY A 864 -23.86 34.84 -9.75
CA GLY A 864 -23.68 36.08 -10.51
C GLY A 864 -22.93 37.18 -9.77
N ARG A 865 -22.65 37.04 -8.49
CA ARG A 865 -21.84 38.03 -7.74
C ARG A 865 -20.37 37.89 -8.12
N HIS A 866 -19.61 38.92 -7.85
CA HIS A 866 -18.18 38.97 -8.17
C HIS A 866 -17.33 39.10 -6.92
N LEU A 867 -16.24 38.33 -6.87
CA LEU A 867 -15.21 38.46 -5.86
C LEU A 867 -13.94 39.08 -6.45
N LEU A 868 -13.22 39.84 -5.64
CA LEU A 868 -11.90 40.39 -5.97
C LEU A 868 -10.95 40.14 -4.80
N LEU A 869 -9.88 39.42 -5.07
CA LEU A 869 -8.80 39.11 -4.10
C LEU A 869 -7.56 39.92 -4.50
N TYR A 870 -7.11 40.83 -3.65
CA TYR A 870 -6.08 41.81 -3.97
C TYR A 870 -5.46 42.44 -2.72
N ASN A 871 -4.39 43.18 -2.92
CA ASN A 871 -3.85 44.07 -1.90
C ASN A 871 -4.58 45.41 -1.96
N HIS A 872 -5.50 45.66 -1.00
CA HIS A 872 -6.15 46.97 -0.87
C HIS A 872 -5.21 47.97 -0.21
N LEU A 873 -4.15 48.31 -0.91
CA LEU A 873 -3.05 49.18 -0.49
C LEU A 873 -2.64 50.08 -1.66
N GLY A 874 -2.40 51.31 -1.39
CA GLY A 874 -1.92 52.29 -2.40
C GLY A 874 -0.46 52.04 -2.78
N GLY A 875 -0.12 52.37 -4.01
CA GLY A 875 1.24 52.41 -4.50
C GLY A 875 1.83 53.84 -4.42
N GLN A 876 3.15 53.92 -4.28
CA GLN A 876 3.88 55.19 -4.23
C GLN A 876 4.92 55.30 -5.36
N GLY A 877 5.27 56.51 -5.75
CA GLY A 877 6.28 56.78 -6.76
C GLY A 877 5.83 56.51 -8.21
N ASN A 878 6.70 56.74 -9.17
CA ASN A 878 6.42 56.67 -10.61
C ASN A 878 6.05 55.27 -11.13
N ASN A 879 6.32 54.22 -10.32
CA ASN A 879 6.04 52.82 -10.68
C ASN A 879 4.84 52.23 -9.95
N GLY A 880 4.18 52.98 -9.06
CA GLY A 880 3.02 52.53 -8.27
C GLY A 880 3.32 51.38 -7.30
N TRP A 881 4.59 51.11 -6.96
CA TRP A 881 4.97 50.02 -6.05
C TRP A 881 4.58 50.35 -4.61
N GLY A 882 4.02 49.39 -3.91
CA GLY A 882 3.62 49.51 -2.51
C GLY A 882 3.89 48.23 -1.73
N LYS A 883 3.69 48.33 -0.41
CA LYS A 883 3.81 47.18 0.48
C LYS A 883 2.78 46.12 0.14
N ARG A 884 3.10 44.82 0.41
CA ARG A 884 2.23 43.66 0.14
C ARG A 884 1.92 42.89 1.42
N HIS A 885 1.87 43.59 2.55
CA HIS A 885 1.76 42.98 3.89
C HIS A 885 0.32 42.63 4.31
N ALA A 886 -0.66 42.83 3.44
CA ALA A 886 -2.05 42.43 3.63
C ALA A 886 -2.72 42.09 2.30
N ILE A 887 -3.57 41.06 2.32
CA ILE A 887 -4.39 40.67 1.16
C ILE A 887 -5.86 40.62 1.59
N HIS A 888 -6.74 41.17 0.74
CA HIS A 888 -8.13 41.48 1.07
C HIS A 888 -9.07 40.85 0.05
N LEU A 889 -10.24 40.43 0.52
CA LEU A 889 -11.32 39.94 -0.32
C LEU A 889 -12.47 40.94 -0.31
N ALA A 890 -12.89 41.40 -1.50
CA ALA A 890 -14.03 42.28 -1.74
C ALA A 890 -15.09 41.57 -2.57
N VAL A 891 -16.33 42.04 -2.49
CA VAL A 891 -17.49 41.54 -3.23
C VAL A 891 -18.21 42.67 -3.97
N SER A 892 -18.77 42.37 -5.13
CA SER A 892 -19.59 43.29 -5.93
C SER A 892 -20.74 42.56 -6.62
N ASP A 893 -21.88 43.21 -6.76
CA ASP A 893 -23.04 42.72 -7.49
C ASP A 893 -23.02 43.14 -8.98
N ASP A 894 -22.25 44.18 -9.33
CA ASP A 894 -22.24 44.79 -10.67
C ASP A 894 -20.84 44.94 -11.29
N GLY A 895 -19.77 44.61 -10.54
CA GLY A 895 -18.39 44.79 -10.90
C GLY A 895 -17.90 46.26 -10.84
N ILE A 896 -18.71 47.17 -10.31
CA ILE A 896 -18.44 48.63 -10.23
C ILE A 896 -18.35 49.06 -8.76
N VAL A 897 -19.37 48.74 -7.98
CA VAL A 897 -19.44 49.04 -6.53
C VAL A 897 -18.95 47.84 -5.74
N TRP A 898 -17.88 48.03 -5.04
CA TRP A 898 -17.23 46.96 -4.27
C TRP A 898 -17.39 47.20 -2.77
N LYS A 899 -17.63 46.13 -2.04
CA LYS A 899 -17.82 46.13 -0.58
C LYS A 899 -16.74 45.26 0.07
N ALA A 900 -16.26 45.67 1.23
CA ALA A 900 -15.35 44.89 2.03
C ALA A 900 -16.00 43.57 2.44
N LEU A 901 -15.23 42.44 2.40
CA LEU A 901 -15.73 41.15 2.77
C LEU A 901 -14.88 40.53 3.88
N ALA A 902 -13.58 40.42 3.67
CA ALA A 902 -12.66 39.87 4.65
C ALA A 902 -11.21 40.32 4.44
N VAL A 903 -10.45 40.34 5.54
CA VAL A 903 -8.97 40.39 5.50
C VAL A 903 -8.46 38.94 5.54
N ILE A 904 -7.94 38.49 4.40
CA ILE A 904 -7.50 37.09 4.26
C ILE A 904 -6.17 36.85 4.96
N GLU A 905 -5.24 37.81 4.87
CA GLU A 905 -3.95 37.77 5.58
C GLU A 905 -3.48 39.19 5.87
N LYS A 906 -2.87 39.43 7.05
CA LYS A 906 -2.30 40.73 7.43
C LYS A 906 -1.15 40.52 8.42
N ALA A 907 -0.03 41.21 8.22
CA ALA A 907 1.10 41.25 9.13
C ALA A 907 1.71 42.66 9.18
N LYS A 908 2.58 42.94 10.14
CA LYS A 908 3.33 44.22 10.18
C LYS A 908 4.29 44.36 9.01
N GLU A 909 4.91 43.23 8.66
CA GLU A 909 5.84 43.05 7.53
C GLU A 909 5.56 41.76 6.83
N GLY A 910 5.96 41.64 5.57
CA GLY A 910 5.78 40.42 4.79
C GLY A 910 5.28 40.70 3.38
N GLU A 911 5.17 39.61 2.60
CA GLU A 911 4.64 39.66 1.24
C GLU A 911 3.54 38.61 1.07
N PHE A 912 2.28 39.04 0.89
CA PHE A 912 1.13 38.25 0.53
C PHE A 912 0.60 38.75 -0.80
N SER A 913 0.79 37.99 -1.88
CA SER A 913 0.60 38.55 -3.19
C SER A 913 0.30 37.49 -4.25
N TYR A 914 -0.04 37.90 -5.42
CA TYR A 914 -0.33 37.06 -6.59
C TYR A 914 -1.37 35.97 -6.30
N PRO A 915 -2.59 36.40 -5.90
CA PRO A 915 -3.65 35.47 -5.59
C PRO A 915 -4.22 34.76 -6.80
N ALA A 916 -4.81 33.61 -6.61
CA ALA A 916 -5.68 32.93 -7.56
C ALA A 916 -6.93 32.41 -6.84
N MET A 917 -8.07 32.37 -7.55
CA MET A 917 -9.35 31.88 -7.02
C MET A 917 -10.08 30.97 -8.01
N ILE A 918 -10.81 30.04 -7.48
CA ILE A 918 -11.84 29.27 -8.21
C ILE A 918 -13.04 29.05 -7.28
N GLN A 919 -14.23 28.90 -7.86
CA GLN A 919 -15.36 28.31 -7.17
C GLN A 919 -15.48 26.85 -7.60
N THR A 920 -15.55 25.96 -6.62
CA THR A 920 -15.70 24.53 -6.85
C THR A 920 -17.18 24.13 -6.98
N LYS A 921 -17.44 22.90 -7.45
CA LYS A 921 -18.80 22.42 -7.71
C LYS A 921 -19.72 22.39 -6.49
N ASP A 922 -19.14 22.28 -5.30
CA ASP A 922 -19.84 22.34 -3.99
C ASP A 922 -20.18 23.75 -3.54
N GLY A 923 -19.85 24.76 -4.36
CA GLY A 923 -20.12 26.18 -4.11
C GLY A 923 -19.06 26.88 -3.27
N LEU A 924 -18.06 26.18 -2.76
CA LEU A 924 -16.97 26.76 -1.99
C LEU A 924 -16.02 27.55 -2.89
N VAL A 925 -15.34 28.53 -2.33
CA VAL A 925 -14.30 29.27 -3.02
C VAL A 925 -12.94 28.89 -2.43
N HIS A 926 -12.06 28.42 -3.31
CA HIS A 926 -10.68 28.09 -2.99
C HIS A 926 -9.76 29.20 -3.51
N MET A 927 -8.90 29.64 -2.64
CA MET A 927 -7.94 30.72 -2.91
C MET A 927 -6.52 30.24 -2.64
N THR A 928 -5.58 30.66 -3.48
CA THR A 928 -4.15 30.48 -3.20
C THR A 928 -3.42 31.81 -3.36
N TYR A 929 -2.34 31.98 -2.63
CA TYR A 929 -1.46 33.17 -2.76
C TYR A 929 -0.04 32.85 -2.28
N THR A 930 0.90 33.65 -2.78
CA THR A 930 2.29 33.62 -2.33
C THR A 930 2.40 34.15 -0.90
N TRP A 931 2.99 33.35 -0.02
CA TRP A 931 3.27 33.70 1.37
C TRP A 931 4.78 33.89 1.58
N ASN A 932 5.19 35.17 1.75
CA ASN A 932 6.59 35.57 1.96
C ASN A 932 7.59 35.01 0.97
N ARG A 933 7.16 34.73 -0.27
CA ARG A 933 7.95 34.04 -1.33
C ARG A 933 8.51 32.67 -0.93
N LYS A 934 8.13 32.13 0.22
CA LYS A 934 8.61 30.84 0.74
C LYS A 934 7.63 29.70 0.56
N ARG A 935 6.35 30.00 0.60
CA ARG A 935 5.27 29.00 0.54
C ARG A 935 4.09 29.52 -0.27
N VAL A 936 3.20 28.59 -0.59
CA VAL A 936 1.89 28.90 -1.16
C VAL A 936 0.84 28.55 -0.10
N LYS A 937 0.01 29.52 0.26
CA LYS A 937 -1.10 29.30 1.19
C LYS A 937 -2.38 29.01 0.42
N HIS A 938 -3.16 28.07 0.91
CA HIS A 938 -4.49 27.69 0.41
C HIS A 938 -5.52 28.06 1.47
N VAL A 939 -6.60 28.69 1.06
CA VAL A 939 -7.70 29.15 1.93
C VAL A 939 -9.03 28.72 1.29
N ILE A 940 -9.93 28.19 2.09
CA ILE A 940 -11.27 27.77 1.67
C ILE A 940 -12.29 28.61 2.39
N ILE A 941 -13.25 29.17 1.66
CA ILE A 941 -14.37 29.92 2.22
C ILE A 941 -15.71 29.42 1.69
N ASN A 942 -16.73 29.56 2.51
CA ASN A 942 -18.12 29.52 2.02
C ASN A 942 -18.62 30.93 1.75
N PRO A 943 -18.77 31.36 0.48
CA PRO A 943 -19.14 32.72 0.13
C PRO A 943 -20.56 33.10 0.60
N GLU A 944 -21.44 32.12 0.84
CA GLU A 944 -22.83 32.38 1.33
C GLU A 944 -22.83 32.79 2.80
N ASN A 945 -21.81 32.41 3.56
CA ASN A 945 -21.68 32.77 4.99
C ASN A 945 -20.97 34.09 5.23
N LEU A 946 -20.57 34.78 4.17
CA LEU A 946 -19.88 36.07 4.24
C LEU A 946 -20.87 37.23 4.15
N GLN A 947 -20.78 38.18 5.06
CA GLN A 947 -21.60 39.37 5.08
C GLN A 947 -20.85 40.56 4.47
N PRO A 948 -21.37 41.22 3.41
CA PRO A 948 -20.75 42.41 2.87
C PRO A 948 -20.71 43.54 3.89
N GLY A 949 -19.53 44.14 4.03
CA GLY A 949 -19.28 45.27 4.86
C GLY A 949 -19.48 46.60 4.13
N MET A 950 -18.68 47.60 4.48
CA MET A 950 -18.74 48.96 3.91
C MET A 950 -18.32 48.95 2.45
N VAL A 951 -18.85 49.95 1.70
CA VAL A 951 -18.43 50.25 0.33
C VAL A 951 -16.99 50.74 0.35
N LEU A 952 -16.18 50.16 -0.53
CA LEU A 952 -14.77 50.46 -0.67
C LEU A 952 -14.53 51.62 -1.63
N ASN A 953 -13.49 52.36 -1.40
CA ASN A 953 -12.96 53.43 -2.20
C ASN A 953 -11.40 53.40 -2.24
N GLU A 954 -10.74 54.46 -2.66
CA GLU A 954 -9.26 54.54 -2.66
C GLU A 954 -8.63 54.74 -1.28
N GLU A 955 -9.42 54.85 -0.19
CA GLU A 955 -8.97 54.97 1.18
C GLU A 955 -8.52 53.65 1.77
N ALA A 956 -8.08 53.66 3.05
CA ALA A 956 -7.69 52.44 3.74
C ALA A 956 -8.88 51.46 3.86
N TRP A 957 -8.53 50.17 3.95
CA TRP A 957 -9.52 49.12 4.23
C TRP A 957 -10.26 49.43 5.54
N PRO A 958 -11.59 49.35 5.57
CA PRO A 958 -12.34 49.58 6.80
C PRO A 958 -11.97 48.57 7.91
N GLU A 959 -11.79 49.07 9.14
CA GLU A 959 -11.49 48.21 10.29
C GLU A 959 -12.69 47.37 10.73
#